data_d26c095c8f0896d328af825df288d7bf
#
_entry.id   d26c095c8f0896d328af825df288d7bf
#
_cell.length_a   1.000
_cell.length_b   1.000
_cell.length_c   1.000
_cell.angle_alpha   90.00
_cell.angle_beta   90.00
_cell.angle_gamma   90.00
#
_symmetry.space_group_name_H-M   'P 1'
#
loop_
_entity.id
_entity.type
_entity.pdbx_description
1 polymer ?
#
loop_
_entity_poly.entity_id
_entity_poly.type
_entity_poly.pdbx_seq_one_letter_code
_entity_poly.pdbx_strand_id
1 'polypeptide(L)'
;MNSNLLNTPIDYLKGLGASRSQIIKKELNIFDYKDLANFFPKRYLDKSKYYKIKDLPKFSCDVQIIGEISNITEIGLGRKKRLVAYFFDGEDEIELIWFKSIKWLKKSLTLNTKYIIFGKLSFFANKVSIPHPELELFKSENLKLRAKLQPIYPSTETLIKKGVSNKVISNLVKILLFEIKIKFKETIPDYLINELKLLDKNSAIYNVHFPENNELLSESIRRLKFEELLFLQLQLLKKNIYRKDKIKGYNFNIVGNNFNKFYNEVLSFELTNAQKKVLKEIRNDLGSKAQMNRLLQGDVGSGKTIIAFMTILIALDNGYQTCLMAPTEILSVQHYEGFLLMAKLLNINIVLLTGSTKDSIKKAIYKSLESGEVDIIIGTHSLIQDKVKFKNLGLAIIDEQHKFGVAQRSKLWAKSTTPPHILIMTATPIPRTLAMSAYGDLDISLIDELPPGRREITTVHRYDNNRLSVFAFIRDQINEGRQVYVVYPLIEESKNMDFKDLMDGYESLSREFEQPKYQISIVHGKMKAQDKEFEMKRFENEETQILIATTVIEVGVNIPNASVMIIESSERFGLSQLHQLRGRVGRGIHKSYCILMSGSKLSNESKLRIKTMTETNNGFLIAEKDLEIRGPGDIMGTQQSGVITLKIADLISDQEILIYARKCAKKILTDDKDLLNSKNSKLLKTYNHISKNKDLWSYIG
;
A
#
# COMPACT_ATOMS: atom_id res chain seq x y z
N MET A 1 33.41 19.29 18.95
CA MET A 1 33.00 20.55 18.32
C MET A 1 32.05 20.43 17.11
N ASN A 2 32.04 19.33 16.35
CA ASN A 2 31.27 19.27 15.09
C ASN A 2 29.74 18.96 15.21
N SER A 3 29.21 18.60 16.38
CA SER A 3 27.77 18.32 16.53
C SER A 3 26.88 19.58 16.56
N ASN A 4 27.45 20.73 16.86
CA ASN A 4 26.73 22.00 16.85
C ASN A 4 26.55 22.57 15.44
N LEU A 5 27.46 22.26 14.49
CA LEU A 5 27.36 22.77 13.12
C LEU A 5 26.14 22.24 12.35
N LEU A 6 25.73 20.99 12.57
CA LEU A 6 24.56 20.39 11.90
C LEU A 6 23.23 21.10 12.23
N ASN A 7 23.14 21.66 13.44
CA ASN A 7 21.95 22.38 13.91
C ASN A 7 22.02 23.89 13.61
N THR A 8 23.01 24.35 12.84
CA THR A 8 23.11 25.76 12.43
C THR A 8 21.95 26.09 11.48
N PRO A 9 21.18 27.16 11.74
CA PRO A 9 20.11 27.56 10.85
C PRO A 9 20.61 27.85 9.42
N ILE A 10 19.80 27.47 8.43
CA ILE A 10 20.15 27.60 7.01
C ILE A 10 20.41 29.08 6.59
N ASP A 11 19.90 30.04 7.35
CA ASP A 11 20.11 31.48 7.13
C ASP A 11 21.58 31.88 7.10
N TYR A 12 22.44 31.18 7.84
CA TYR A 12 23.86 31.43 7.91
C TYR A 12 24.67 30.83 6.76
N LEU A 13 23.99 30.11 5.82
CA LEU A 13 24.69 29.50 4.69
C LEU A 13 25.06 30.56 3.64
N LYS A 14 26.36 30.65 3.32
CA LYS A 14 26.89 31.58 2.33
C LYS A 14 26.16 31.41 0.98
N GLY A 15 25.73 32.52 0.40
CA GLY A 15 24.99 32.51 -0.89
C GLY A 15 23.48 32.34 -0.76
N LEU A 16 22.95 32.22 0.46
CA LEU A 16 21.52 32.18 0.73
C LEU A 16 21.06 33.53 1.36
N GLY A 17 20.39 34.36 0.58
CA GLY A 17 19.79 35.58 1.10
C GLY A 17 18.50 35.33 1.88
N ALA A 18 18.11 36.25 2.78
CA ALA A 18 16.96 36.11 3.68
C ALA A 18 15.65 35.71 2.97
N SER A 19 15.35 36.32 1.82
CA SER A 19 14.14 36.00 1.04
C SER A 19 14.12 34.54 0.53
N ARG A 20 15.26 34.01 0.04
CA ARG A 20 15.37 32.64 -0.43
C ARG A 20 15.32 31.64 0.74
N SER A 21 15.92 31.99 1.86
CA SER A 21 15.88 31.16 3.07
C SER A 21 14.45 30.95 3.56
N GLN A 22 13.65 32.00 3.67
CA GLN A 22 12.25 31.88 4.08
C GLN A 22 11.42 30.98 3.15
N ILE A 23 11.66 31.08 1.83
CA ILE A 23 10.95 30.26 0.86
C ILE A 23 11.37 28.80 0.97
N ILE A 24 12.66 28.51 1.12
CA ILE A 24 13.19 27.15 1.31
C ILE A 24 12.61 26.52 2.58
N LYS A 25 12.55 27.27 3.69
CA LYS A 25 11.93 26.82 4.93
C LYS A 25 10.45 26.47 4.74
N LYS A 26 9.70 27.35 4.05
CA LYS A 26 8.26 27.17 3.84
C LYS A 26 7.91 26.04 2.87
N GLU A 27 8.61 25.95 1.75
CA GLU A 27 8.27 25.01 0.66
C GLU A 27 8.93 23.63 0.81
N LEU A 28 10.13 23.56 1.42
CA LEU A 28 10.91 22.34 1.52
C LEU A 28 11.09 21.84 2.95
N ASN A 29 10.60 22.57 3.96
CA ASN A 29 10.79 22.26 5.39
C ASN A 29 12.28 22.06 5.77
N ILE A 30 13.18 22.86 5.17
CA ILE A 30 14.62 22.82 5.44
C ILE A 30 14.95 24.01 6.35
N PHE A 31 15.28 23.75 7.63
CA PHE A 31 15.51 24.75 8.64
C PHE A 31 16.98 24.91 9.02
N ASP A 32 17.74 23.82 8.97
CA ASP A 32 19.14 23.77 9.38
C ASP A 32 20.03 23.03 8.37
N TYR A 33 21.34 22.97 8.67
CA TYR A 33 22.32 22.31 7.81
C TYR A 33 22.09 20.80 7.71
N LYS A 34 21.57 20.16 8.76
CA LYS A 34 21.21 18.75 8.76
C LYS A 34 20.07 18.46 7.79
N ASP A 35 19.06 19.32 7.78
CA ASP A 35 17.92 19.16 6.85
C ASP A 35 18.39 19.28 5.42
N LEU A 36 19.24 20.29 5.11
CA LEU A 36 19.79 20.48 3.77
C LEU A 36 20.65 19.28 3.33
N ALA A 37 21.48 18.74 4.19
CA ALA A 37 22.32 17.59 3.89
C ALA A 37 21.53 16.28 3.73
N ASN A 38 20.33 16.19 4.30
CA ASN A 38 19.40 15.07 4.13
C ASN A 38 18.29 15.36 3.10
N PHE A 39 18.41 16.42 2.34
CA PHE A 39 17.52 16.73 1.22
C PHE A 39 18.06 16.07 -0.06
N PHE A 40 17.70 14.80 -0.26
CA PHE A 40 18.31 13.96 -1.30
C PHE A 40 17.77 14.28 -2.71
N PRO A 41 18.60 14.12 -3.76
CA PRO A 41 18.16 14.22 -5.14
C PRO A 41 17.09 13.18 -5.49
N LYS A 42 16.11 13.58 -6.31
CA LYS A 42 15.07 12.67 -6.82
C LYS A 42 15.55 11.83 -8.00
N ARG A 43 16.44 12.37 -8.82
CA ARG A 43 17.03 11.70 -9.99
C ARG A 43 18.37 12.32 -10.33
N TYR A 44 19.10 11.67 -11.23
CA TYR A 44 20.38 12.15 -11.73
C TYR A 44 20.32 12.28 -13.25
N LEU A 45 20.94 13.34 -13.77
CA LEU A 45 21.16 13.51 -15.20
C LEU A 45 22.58 13.06 -15.51
N ASP A 46 22.70 12.08 -16.40
CA ASP A 46 24.00 11.63 -16.88
C ASP A 46 24.52 12.61 -17.93
N LYS A 47 25.50 13.43 -17.54
CA LYS A 47 26.21 14.35 -18.42
C LYS A 47 27.61 13.81 -18.78
N SER A 48 27.84 12.50 -18.67
CA SER A 48 29.13 11.89 -18.98
C SER A 48 29.33 11.61 -20.47
N LYS A 49 28.22 11.46 -21.20
CA LYS A 49 28.23 11.08 -22.62
C LYS A 49 27.99 12.29 -23.51
N TYR A 50 28.86 12.46 -24.48
CA TYR A 50 28.67 13.39 -25.58
C TYR A 50 28.29 12.59 -26.81
N TYR A 51 27.21 13.02 -27.45
CA TYR A 51 26.74 12.40 -28.71
C TYR A 51 27.15 13.24 -29.89
N LYS A 52 27.40 12.59 -31.02
CA LYS A 52 27.36 13.20 -32.32
C LYS A 52 25.92 13.25 -32.80
N ILE A 53 25.55 14.26 -33.60
CA ILE A 53 24.17 14.43 -34.09
C ILE A 53 23.71 13.20 -34.88
N LYS A 54 24.60 12.62 -35.69
CA LYS A 54 24.33 11.38 -36.46
C LYS A 54 24.04 10.15 -35.61
N ASP A 55 24.60 10.09 -34.40
CA ASP A 55 24.50 8.94 -33.49
C ASP A 55 23.40 9.14 -32.41
N LEU A 56 22.53 10.13 -32.59
CA LEU A 56 21.46 10.42 -31.61
C LEU A 56 20.45 9.27 -31.53
N PRO A 57 20.02 8.90 -30.31
CA PRO A 57 18.97 7.90 -30.11
C PRO A 57 17.68 8.27 -30.83
N LYS A 58 17.00 7.29 -31.42
CA LYS A 58 15.72 7.47 -32.14
C LYS A 58 14.49 7.55 -31.21
N PHE A 59 14.71 7.80 -29.93
CA PHE A 59 13.66 7.96 -28.93
C PHE A 59 13.94 9.17 -28.03
N SER A 60 12.92 9.68 -27.38
CA SER A 60 13.01 10.89 -26.53
C SER A 60 13.81 10.61 -25.26
N CYS A 61 15.05 11.08 -25.21
CA CYS A 61 15.96 11.01 -24.07
C CYS A 61 16.79 12.28 -23.93
N ASP A 62 17.45 12.45 -22.79
CA ASP A 62 18.36 13.57 -22.55
C ASP A 62 19.69 13.30 -23.26
N VAL A 63 20.18 14.27 -24.01
CA VAL A 63 21.45 14.18 -24.76
C VAL A 63 22.32 15.40 -24.51
N GLN A 64 23.63 15.21 -24.67
CA GLN A 64 24.63 16.27 -24.59
C GLN A 64 25.45 16.27 -25.88
N ILE A 65 25.56 17.45 -26.50
CA ILE A 65 26.24 17.61 -27.80
C ILE A 65 27.21 18.80 -27.72
N ILE A 66 28.35 18.69 -28.33
CA ILE A 66 29.33 19.79 -28.50
C ILE A 66 29.27 20.25 -29.96
N GLY A 67 29.11 21.55 -30.15
CA GLY A 67 29.04 22.11 -31.51
C GLY A 67 28.98 23.63 -31.46
N GLU A 68 28.64 24.23 -32.61
CA GLU A 68 28.56 25.67 -32.80
C GLU A 68 27.17 26.07 -33.31
N ILE A 69 26.73 27.28 -33.02
CA ILE A 69 25.49 27.83 -33.57
C ILE A 69 25.82 28.41 -34.98
N SER A 70 25.26 27.77 -36.00
CA SER A 70 25.45 28.20 -37.39
C SER A 70 24.53 29.33 -37.81
N ASN A 71 23.27 29.30 -37.37
CA ASN A 71 22.25 30.30 -37.70
C ASN A 71 21.21 30.46 -36.60
N ILE A 72 20.58 31.63 -36.53
CA ILE A 72 19.51 31.96 -35.57
C ILE A 72 18.36 32.63 -36.32
N THR A 73 17.17 32.02 -36.29
CA THR A 73 15.98 32.53 -36.95
C THR A 73 14.80 32.67 -35.97
N GLU A 74 13.96 33.67 -36.20
CA GLU A 74 12.69 33.80 -35.48
C GLU A 74 11.55 33.34 -36.38
N ILE A 75 10.75 32.39 -35.92
CA ILE A 75 9.65 31.81 -36.71
C ILE A 75 8.33 32.07 -35.98
N GLY A 76 7.29 32.49 -36.73
CA GLY A 76 5.96 32.73 -36.25
C GLY A 76 5.67 34.18 -35.83
N LEU A 77 4.39 34.53 -35.69
CA LEU A 77 3.90 35.86 -35.35
C LEU A 77 3.15 35.85 -34.01
N GLY A 78 3.25 36.96 -33.26
CA GLY A 78 2.53 37.15 -32.02
C GLY A 78 2.85 36.12 -30.93
N ARG A 79 1.83 35.49 -30.33
CA ARG A 79 1.98 34.47 -29.26
C ARG A 79 2.59 33.14 -29.71
N LYS A 80 2.63 32.87 -31.02
CA LYS A 80 3.24 31.67 -31.62
C LYS A 80 4.69 31.85 -32.05
N LYS A 81 5.30 32.97 -31.68
CA LYS A 81 6.70 33.29 -31.99
C LYS A 81 7.64 32.37 -31.23
N ARG A 82 8.61 31.78 -31.94
CA ARG A 82 9.66 30.92 -31.40
C ARG A 82 11.02 31.31 -31.96
N LEU A 83 12.07 31.13 -31.18
CA LEU A 83 13.46 31.23 -31.63
C LEU A 83 13.94 29.85 -32.00
N VAL A 84 14.52 29.73 -33.19
CA VAL A 84 15.17 28.51 -33.68
C VAL A 84 16.60 28.83 -33.94
N ALA A 85 17.50 28.08 -33.34
CA ALA A 85 18.93 28.12 -33.68
C ALA A 85 19.33 26.78 -34.28
N TYR A 86 20.14 26.83 -35.30
CA TYR A 86 20.72 25.67 -35.93
C TYR A 86 22.08 25.39 -35.29
N PHE A 87 22.25 24.14 -34.82
CA PHE A 87 23.43 23.74 -34.06
C PHE A 87 24.19 22.65 -34.81
N PHE A 88 25.43 22.94 -35.15
CA PHE A 88 26.29 22.12 -36.01
C PHE A 88 27.42 21.50 -35.17
N ASP A 89 27.65 20.19 -35.29
CA ASP A 89 28.66 19.47 -34.52
C ASP A 89 29.95 19.17 -35.32
N GLY A 90 30.04 19.76 -36.51
CA GLY A 90 31.14 19.55 -37.47
C GLY A 90 30.79 18.57 -38.59
N GLU A 91 29.69 17.82 -38.48
CA GLU A 91 29.21 16.85 -39.46
C GLU A 91 27.75 17.09 -39.82
N ASP A 92 26.88 17.15 -38.84
CA ASP A 92 25.44 17.28 -39.00
C ASP A 92 24.86 18.47 -38.18
N GLU A 93 23.58 18.79 -38.43
CA GLU A 93 22.91 19.92 -37.85
C GLU A 93 21.58 19.51 -37.14
N ILE A 94 21.27 20.14 -36.00
CA ILE A 94 20.04 19.93 -35.23
C ILE A 94 19.38 21.26 -34.85
N GLU A 95 18.02 21.31 -34.79
CA GLU A 95 17.26 22.49 -34.39
C GLU A 95 17.17 22.61 -32.85
N LEU A 96 17.56 23.77 -32.31
CA LEU A 96 17.33 24.18 -30.93
C LEU A 96 16.16 25.16 -30.89
N ILE A 97 15.13 24.92 -30.07
CA ILE A 97 13.89 25.69 -30.14
C ILE A 97 13.57 26.29 -28.77
N TRP A 98 13.27 27.61 -28.75
CA TRP A 98 12.79 28.31 -27.54
C TRP A 98 11.48 29.04 -27.80
N PHE A 99 10.54 28.87 -26.88
CA PHE A 99 9.23 29.53 -26.90
C PHE A 99 9.12 30.72 -25.94
N LYS A 100 10.11 30.89 -25.05
CA LYS A 100 10.16 31.94 -24.03
C LYS A 100 11.49 32.68 -24.04
N SER A 101 11.51 33.93 -23.54
CA SER A 101 12.72 34.73 -23.37
C SER A 101 13.50 34.99 -24.67
N ILE A 102 12.82 35.05 -25.80
CA ILE A 102 13.40 35.15 -27.16
C ILE A 102 14.34 36.34 -27.28
N LYS A 103 13.93 37.54 -26.83
CA LYS A 103 14.73 38.78 -26.93
C LYS A 103 16.06 38.67 -26.16
N TRP A 104 16.05 38.07 -25.00
CA TRP A 104 17.24 37.88 -24.17
C TRP A 104 18.18 36.83 -24.79
N LEU A 105 17.63 35.67 -25.20
CA LEU A 105 18.41 34.62 -25.84
C LEU A 105 19.10 35.08 -27.10
N LYS A 106 18.40 35.83 -27.97
CA LYS A 106 18.99 36.35 -29.21
C LYS A 106 20.20 37.26 -28.96
N LYS A 107 20.20 38.00 -27.79
CA LYS A 107 21.36 38.84 -27.40
C LYS A 107 22.50 38.04 -26.78
N SER A 108 22.20 36.88 -26.15
CA SER A 108 23.16 36.07 -25.42
C SER A 108 23.83 34.98 -26.26
N LEU A 109 23.20 34.59 -27.38
CA LEU A 109 23.76 33.59 -28.32
C LEU A 109 24.71 34.25 -29.30
N THR A 110 25.89 33.68 -29.44
CA THR A 110 26.94 34.15 -30.34
C THR A 110 27.14 33.09 -31.44
N LEU A 111 27.12 33.52 -32.69
CA LEU A 111 27.40 32.63 -33.86
C LEU A 111 28.85 32.18 -33.84
N ASN A 112 29.12 31.02 -34.44
CA ASN A 112 30.43 30.43 -34.61
C ASN A 112 31.24 30.29 -33.30
N THR A 113 30.53 30.17 -32.19
CA THR A 113 31.14 29.94 -30.89
C THR A 113 30.79 28.52 -30.40
N LYS A 114 31.79 27.81 -29.86
CA LYS A 114 31.59 26.46 -29.37
C LYS A 114 30.78 26.47 -28.06
N TYR A 115 29.70 25.73 -28.09
CA TYR A 115 28.82 25.49 -26.94
C TYR A 115 28.74 24.01 -26.64
N ILE A 116 28.44 23.71 -25.41
CA ILE A 116 27.88 22.42 -24.97
C ILE A 116 26.38 22.63 -24.77
N ILE A 117 25.57 21.87 -25.47
CA ILE A 117 24.13 21.85 -25.28
C ILE A 117 23.74 20.59 -24.53
N PHE A 118 22.76 20.72 -23.63
CA PHE A 118 22.12 19.60 -22.94
C PHE A 118 20.61 19.77 -23.00
N GLY A 119 19.89 18.75 -23.41
CA GLY A 119 18.43 18.79 -23.47
C GLY A 119 17.80 17.49 -23.95
N LYS A 120 16.49 17.46 -23.91
CA LYS A 120 15.70 16.29 -24.28
C LYS A 120 15.34 16.32 -25.76
N LEU A 121 15.60 15.20 -26.45
CA LEU A 121 15.23 15.03 -27.85
C LEU A 121 13.70 15.04 -28.01
N SER A 122 13.23 15.81 -28.98
CA SER A 122 11.83 15.88 -29.41
C SER A 122 11.71 15.54 -30.87
N PHE A 123 10.76 14.68 -31.20
CA PHE A 123 10.50 14.22 -32.56
C PHE A 123 9.14 14.77 -32.99
N PHE A 124 9.13 15.60 -34.02
CA PHE A 124 7.91 16.15 -34.59
C PHE A 124 8.02 16.25 -36.13
N ALA A 125 7.04 15.71 -36.85
CA ALA A 125 6.97 15.75 -38.33
C ALA A 125 8.30 15.35 -39.02
N ASN A 126 8.87 14.21 -38.58
CA ASN A 126 10.17 13.68 -39.09
C ASN A 126 11.40 14.57 -38.83
N LYS A 127 11.26 15.62 -38.02
CA LYS A 127 12.39 16.44 -37.57
C LYS A 127 12.77 16.16 -36.14
N VAL A 128 14.07 16.13 -35.87
CA VAL A 128 14.62 16.00 -34.52
C VAL A 128 15.02 17.40 -34.05
N SER A 129 14.61 17.75 -32.84
CA SER A 129 14.91 19.04 -32.23
C SER A 129 15.14 18.92 -30.74
N ILE A 130 15.77 19.93 -30.14
CA ILE A 130 15.92 20.02 -28.68
C ILE A 130 15.21 21.30 -28.19
N PRO A 131 14.02 21.18 -27.57
CA PRO A 131 13.32 22.32 -27.02
C PRO A 131 13.95 22.77 -25.69
N HIS A 132 14.14 24.08 -25.55
CA HIS A 132 14.70 24.73 -24.35
C HIS A 132 15.99 24.09 -23.83
N PRO A 133 17.04 23.86 -24.68
CA PRO A 133 18.28 23.28 -24.18
C PRO A 133 19.00 24.21 -23.21
N GLU A 134 19.73 23.58 -22.27
CA GLU A 134 20.76 24.29 -21.50
C GLU A 134 21.97 24.51 -22.41
N LEU A 135 22.51 25.74 -22.40
CA LEU A 135 23.71 26.11 -23.18
C LEU A 135 24.82 26.57 -22.24
N GLU A 136 26.00 26.06 -22.46
CA GLU A 136 27.22 26.52 -21.78
C GLU A 136 28.35 26.71 -22.79
N LEU A 137 29.10 27.78 -22.62
CA LEU A 137 30.30 28.01 -23.44
C LEU A 137 31.31 26.88 -23.23
N PHE A 138 31.81 26.34 -24.33
CA PHE A 138 32.82 25.30 -24.29
C PHE A 138 34.14 25.85 -23.77
N LYS A 139 34.67 25.30 -22.67
CA LYS A 139 36.02 25.55 -22.14
C LYS A 139 36.69 24.21 -21.91
N SER A 140 37.85 24.02 -22.55
CA SER A 140 38.60 22.74 -22.49
C SER A 140 38.95 22.29 -21.04
N GLU A 141 39.22 23.26 -20.15
CA GLU A 141 39.51 23.02 -18.73
C GLU A 141 38.33 22.43 -17.95
N ASN A 142 37.09 22.71 -18.35
CA ASN A 142 35.89 22.28 -17.68
C ASN A 142 35.48 20.83 -17.95
N LEU A 143 36.04 20.16 -18.95
CA LEU A 143 35.72 18.78 -19.31
C LEU A 143 36.15 17.77 -18.23
N LYS A 144 37.27 18.04 -17.56
CA LYS A 144 37.81 17.15 -16.49
C LYS A 144 37.15 17.34 -15.14
N LEU A 145 36.50 18.49 -14.89
CA LEU A 145 35.95 18.90 -13.59
C LEU A 145 34.42 18.71 -13.46
N ARG A 146 33.74 18.27 -14.52
CA ARG A 146 32.28 18.08 -14.49
C ARG A 146 31.93 16.78 -13.78
N ALA A 147 31.09 16.91 -12.75
CA ALA A 147 30.41 15.78 -12.18
C ALA A 147 29.65 15.07 -13.29
N LYS A 148 30.01 13.82 -13.58
CA LYS A 148 29.42 12.99 -14.64
C LYS A 148 27.90 12.81 -14.44
N LEU A 149 27.46 12.84 -13.19
CA LEU A 149 26.06 12.70 -12.77
C LEU A 149 25.62 13.95 -12.02
N GLN A 150 24.69 14.71 -12.63
CA GLN A 150 24.16 15.92 -12.01
C GLN A 150 22.91 15.61 -11.19
N PRO A 151 22.87 15.93 -9.87
CA PRO A 151 21.71 15.70 -9.02
C PRO A 151 20.57 16.65 -9.39
N ILE A 152 19.35 16.14 -9.42
CA ILE A 152 18.10 16.90 -9.56
C ILE A 152 17.28 16.76 -8.30
N TYR A 153 17.15 17.87 -7.59
CA TYR A 153 16.40 17.94 -6.33
C TYR A 153 14.91 18.16 -6.56
N PRO A 154 14.05 17.73 -5.64
CA PRO A 154 12.64 18.10 -5.63
C PRO A 154 12.46 19.62 -5.66
N SER A 155 11.52 20.13 -6.43
CA SER A 155 11.26 21.57 -6.55
C SER A 155 9.77 21.82 -6.80
N THR A 156 9.30 23.03 -6.43
CA THR A 156 7.95 23.50 -6.69
C THR A 156 7.98 24.66 -7.70
N GLU A 157 6.84 24.94 -8.33
CA GLU A 157 6.74 26.10 -9.23
C GLU A 157 7.04 27.42 -8.51
N THR A 158 6.65 27.50 -7.22
CA THR A 158 6.88 28.67 -6.38
C THR A 158 8.38 28.93 -6.19
N LEU A 159 9.17 27.87 -5.91
CA LEU A 159 10.63 27.96 -5.78
C LEU A 159 11.27 28.45 -7.08
N ILE A 160 10.88 27.90 -8.22
CA ILE A 160 11.41 28.28 -9.51
C ILE A 160 11.09 29.76 -9.83
N LYS A 161 9.83 30.18 -9.62
CA LYS A 161 9.39 31.59 -9.84
C LYS A 161 10.14 32.59 -8.95
N LYS A 162 10.55 32.16 -7.75
CA LYS A 162 11.30 32.99 -6.79
C LYS A 162 12.83 32.86 -6.91
N GLY A 163 13.32 32.23 -7.98
CA GLY A 163 14.74 32.12 -8.30
C GLY A 163 15.52 31.07 -7.49
N VAL A 164 14.82 30.09 -6.88
CA VAL A 164 15.44 28.92 -6.24
C VAL A 164 15.40 27.76 -7.24
N SER A 165 16.35 27.76 -8.16
CA SER A 165 16.49 26.69 -9.17
C SER A 165 17.28 25.49 -8.60
N ASN A 166 17.26 24.36 -9.32
CA ASN A 166 18.07 23.19 -8.98
C ASN A 166 19.57 23.54 -8.83
N LYS A 167 20.10 24.45 -9.67
CA LYS A 167 21.49 24.91 -9.59
C LYS A 167 21.77 25.63 -8.26
N VAL A 168 20.82 26.41 -7.75
CA VAL A 168 20.95 27.10 -6.45
C VAL A 168 21.00 26.07 -5.34
N ILE A 169 20.08 25.12 -5.30
CA ILE A 169 20.05 24.05 -4.27
C ILE A 169 21.34 23.23 -4.32
N SER A 170 21.75 22.79 -5.50
CA SER A 170 23.00 22.03 -5.68
C SER A 170 24.22 22.82 -5.19
N ASN A 171 24.30 24.12 -5.45
CA ASN A 171 25.40 24.96 -4.95
C ASN A 171 25.37 25.11 -3.43
N LEU A 172 24.20 25.27 -2.81
CA LEU A 172 24.09 25.33 -1.35
C LEU A 172 24.57 24.04 -0.68
N VAL A 173 24.16 22.87 -1.24
CA VAL A 173 24.66 21.57 -0.77
C VAL A 173 26.16 21.44 -0.99
N LYS A 174 26.69 21.92 -2.12
CA LYS A 174 28.14 21.92 -2.40
C LYS A 174 28.91 22.76 -1.38
N ILE A 175 28.45 23.96 -1.07
CA ILE A 175 29.07 24.83 -0.04
C ILE A 175 29.07 24.09 1.30
N LEU A 176 27.95 23.49 1.69
CA LEU A 176 27.81 22.77 2.95
C LEU A 176 28.80 21.59 3.05
N LEU A 177 28.91 20.77 2.02
CA LEU A 177 29.71 19.55 2.07
C LEU A 177 31.20 19.80 1.81
N PHE A 178 31.57 20.67 0.88
CA PHE A 178 32.95 20.85 0.43
C PHE A 178 33.67 22.07 1.03
N GLU A 179 32.96 23.20 1.25
CA GLU A 179 33.57 24.39 1.85
C GLU A 179 33.51 24.35 3.38
N ILE A 180 32.33 24.06 3.96
CA ILE A 180 32.14 23.93 5.41
C ILE A 180 32.69 22.57 5.92
N LYS A 181 32.79 21.57 5.02
CA LYS A 181 33.31 20.23 5.31
C LYS A 181 32.62 19.58 6.50
N ILE A 182 31.27 19.65 6.49
CA ILE A 182 30.45 19.09 7.55
C ILE A 182 30.68 17.58 7.65
N LYS A 183 30.80 17.06 8.87
CA LYS A 183 30.99 15.63 9.12
C LYS A 183 29.81 15.04 9.87
N PHE A 184 29.38 13.88 9.44
CA PHE A 184 28.30 13.12 10.04
C PHE A 184 28.86 12.02 10.94
N LYS A 185 28.28 11.85 12.12
CA LYS A 185 28.61 10.74 13.00
C LYS A 185 28.05 9.45 12.42
N GLU A 186 28.84 8.38 12.47
CA GLU A 186 28.37 7.06 12.05
C GLU A 186 27.26 6.56 12.98
N THR A 187 26.20 6.03 12.38
CA THR A 187 24.99 5.60 13.06
C THR A 187 24.86 4.08 13.13
N ILE A 188 25.47 3.38 12.19
CA ILE A 188 25.49 1.92 12.13
C ILE A 188 26.76 1.38 12.80
N PRO A 189 26.67 0.30 13.59
CA PRO A 189 27.82 -0.35 14.17
C PRO A 189 28.80 -0.91 13.13
N ASP A 190 30.09 -0.93 13.45
CA ASP A 190 31.13 -1.36 12.52
C ASP A 190 30.97 -2.83 12.09
N TYR A 191 30.47 -3.70 12.97
CA TYR A 191 30.23 -5.10 12.64
C TYR A 191 29.16 -5.25 11.52
N LEU A 192 28.11 -4.41 11.50
CA LEU A 192 27.11 -4.41 10.43
C LEU A 192 27.66 -3.79 9.15
N ILE A 193 28.46 -2.72 9.25
CA ILE A 193 29.10 -2.10 8.09
C ILE A 193 29.97 -3.14 7.37
N ASN A 194 30.76 -3.88 8.12
CA ASN A 194 31.68 -4.90 7.58
C ASN A 194 30.91 -6.11 7.02
N GLU A 195 29.92 -6.64 7.77
CA GLU A 195 29.10 -7.78 7.35
C GLU A 195 28.37 -7.48 6.03
N LEU A 196 27.84 -6.26 5.90
CA LEU A 196 27.03 -5.84 4.75
C LEU A 196 27.82 -5.12 3.65
N LYS A 197 29.11 -4.92 3.86
CA LYS A 197 29.99 -4.14 2.96
C LYS A 197 29.36 -2.79 2.60
N LEU A 198 28.93 -2.03 3.62
CA LEU A 198 28.31 -0.72 3.45
C LEU A 198 29.41 0.37 3.43
N LEU A 199 29.15 1.43 2.67
CA LEU A 199 29.96 2.65 2.76
C LEU A 199 29.78 3.30 4.14
N ASP A 200 30.79 4.05 4.59
CA ASP A 200 30.65 4.94 5.74
C ASP A 200 29.66 6.07 5.44
N LYS A 201 29.09 6.66 6.49
CA LYS A 201 28.03 7.65 6.34
C LYS A 201 28.46 8.90 5.59
N ASN A 202 29.69 9.37 5.79
CA ASN A 202 30.17 10.57 5.11
C ASN A 202 30.32 10.31 3.61
N SER A 203 31.00 9.24 3.23
CA SER A 203 31.14 8.82 1.83
C SER A 203 29.77 8.63 1.16
N ALA A 204 28.81 8.03 1.84
CA ALA A 204 27.46 7.84 1.31
C ALA A 204 26.73 9.17 1.08
N ILE A 205 26.78 10.12 2.03
CA ILE A 205 26.14 11.44 1.87
C ILE A 205 26.85 12.25 0.77
N TYR A 206 28.17 12.22 0.70
CA TYR A 206 28.90 12.91 -0.37
C TYR A 206 28.53 12.36 -1.74
N ASN A 207 28.55 11.04 -1.92
CA ASN A 207 28.30 10.41 -3.22
C ASN A 207 26.81 10.42 -3.64
N VAL A 208 25.86 10.50 -2.71
CA VAL A 208 24.45 10.69 -3.09
C VAL A 208 24.20 12.09 -3.65
N HIS A 209 24.94 13.11 -3.21
CA HIS A 209 24.80 14.45 -3.74
C HIS A 209 25.70 14.72 -4.95
N PHE A 210 26.93 14.22 -4.93
CA PHE A 210 27.95 14.43 -5.98
C PHE A 210 28.66 13.12 -6.31
N PRO A 211 27.97 12.21 -7.01
CA PRO A 211 28.51 10.89 -7.29
C PRO A 211 29.71 10.94 -8.23
N GLU A 212 30.76 10.23 -7.89
CA GLU A 212 31.94 10.07 -8.73
C GLU A 212 31.64 9.13 -9.91
N ASN A 213 30.85 8.08 -9.66
CA ASN A 213 30.42 7.10 -10.65
C ASN A 213 29.07 6.46 -10.25
N ASN A 214 28.49 5.67 -11.15
CA ASN A 214 27.21 4.99 -10.93
C ASN A 214 27.26 3.92 -9.83
N GLU A 215 28.41 3.26 -9.64
CA GLU A 215 28.57 2.23 -8.63
C GLU A 215 28.54 2.82 -7.22
N LEU A 216 29.36 3.84 -6.95
CA LEU A 216 29.36 4.56 -5.68
C LEU A 216 28.02 5.23 -5.37
N LEU A 217 27.32 5.71 -6.41
CA LEU A 217 25.96 6.23 -6.25
C LEU A 217 25.01 5.14 -5.76
N SER A 218 25.02 3.97 -6.40
CA SER A 218 24.18 2.84 -6.04
C SER A 218 24.45 2.34 -4.61
N GLU A 219 25.73 2.22 -4.25
CA GLU A 219 26.14 1.83 -2.89
C GLU A 219 25.75 2.87 -1.84
N SER A 220 25.87 4.16 -2.16
CA SER A 220 25.47 5.25 -1.28
C SER A 220 23.95 5.25 -1.03
N ILE A 221 23.15 5.10 -2.09
CA ILE A 221 21.69 4.98 -1.99
C ILE A 221 21.34 3.74 -1.15
N ARG A 222 21.94 2.57 -1.41
CA ARG A 222 21.72 1.34 -0.65
C ARG A 222 22.05 1.54 0.84
N ARG A 223 23.15 2.20 1.15
CA ARG A 223 23.57 2.49 2.53
C ARG A 223 22.56 3.37 3.27
N LEU A 224 22.10 4.45 2.65
CA LEU A 224 21.17 5.39 3.25
C LEU A 224 19.78 4.80 3.41
N LYS A 225 19.29 4.06 2.41
CA LYS A 225 18.02 3.32 2.47
C LYS A 225 18.03 2.27 3.57
N PHE A 226 19.10 1.49 3.67
CA PHE A 226 19.25 0.49 4.74
C PHE A 226 19.24 1.14 6.13
N GLU A 227 19.97 2.25 6.32
CA GLU A 227 19.98 2.98 7.59
C GLU A 227 18.56 3.42 7.99
N GLU A 228 17.84 4.07 7.08
CA GLU A 228 16.50 4.58 7.33
C GLU A 228 15.52 3.46 7.70
N LEU A 229 15.55 2.38 6.93
CA LEU A 229 14.70 1.21 7.17
C LEU A 229 15.10 0.42 8.43
N LEU A 230 16.39 0.35 8.77
CA LEU A 230 16.86 -0.30 10.00
C LEU A 230 16.32 0.43 11.24
N PHE A 231 16.44 1.76 11.29
CA PHE A 231 15.94 2.55 12.42
C PHE A 231 14.41 2.49 12.51
N LEU A 232 13.70 2.50 11.39
CA LEU A 232 12.26 2.26 11.36
C LEU A 232 11.91 0.90 12.01
N GLN A 233 12.58 -0.17 11.59
CA GLN A 233 12.31 -1.50 12.13
C GLN A 233 12.72 -1.65 13.60
N LEU A 234 13.82 -1.03 14.02
CA LEU A 234 14.20 -0.99 15.43
C LEU A 234 13.14 -0.31 16.30
N GLN A 235 12.55 0.80 15.84
CA GLN A 235 11.51 1.50 16.56
C GLN A 235 10.24 0.64 16.69
N LEU A 236 9.79 0.06 15.57
CA LEU A 236 8.59 -0.78 15.55
C LEU A 236 8.73 -2.03 16.41
N LEU A 237 9.85 -2.75 16.28
CA LEU A 237 10.11 -3.96 17.04
C LEU A 237 10.30 -3.68 18.53
N LYS A 238 11.01 -2.62 18.89
CA LYS A 238 11.22 -2.24 20.29
C LYS A 238 9.90 -1.82 20.95
N LYS A 239 9.03 -1.09 20.24
CA LYS A 239 7.67 -0.78 20.71
C LYS A 239 6.86 -2.05 20.96
N ASN A 240 6.91 -3.03 20.04
CA ASN A 240 6.21 -4.30 20.22
C ASN A 240 6.74 -5.11 21.42
N ILE A 241 8.07 -5.20 21.58
CA ILE A 241 8.70 -5.85 22.72
C ILE A 241 8.27 -5.19 24.03
N TYR A 242 8.31 -3.86 24.09
CA TYR A 242 7.89 -3.10 25.27
C TYR A 242 6.41 -3.29 25.61
N ARG A 243 5.53 -3.34 24.60
CA ARG A 243 4.12 -3.66 24.75
C ARG A 243 3.94 -5.04 25.38
N LYS A 244 4.61 -6.06 24.84
CA LYS A 244 4.55 -7.44 25.36
C LYS A 244 5.03 -7.56 26.79
N ASP A 245 6.01 -6.74 27.20
CA ASP A 245 6.47 -6.73 28.60
C ASP A 245 5.49 -6.07 29.55
N LYS A 246 4.88 -4.96 29.11
CA LYS A 246 3.95 -4.18 29.94
C LYS A 246 2.55 -4.74 29.99
N ILE A 247 2.00 -5.18 28.87
CA ILE A 247 0.64 -5.67 28.76
C ILE A 247 0.65 -7.18 28.92
N LYS A 248 0.31 -7.62 30.14
CA LYS A 248 0.11 -9.03 30.44
C LYS A 248 -1.20 -9.51 29.84
N GLY A 249 -1.23 -10.73 29.34
CA GLY A 249 -2.41 -11.42 28.85
C GLY A 249 -2.70 -12.65 29.68
N TYR A 250 -3.81 -13.27 29.38
CA TYR A 250 -4.12 -14.60 29.89
C TYR A 250 -3.12 -15.61 29.33
N ASN A 251 -2.91 -16.71 30.04
CA ASN A 251 -2.01 -17.76 29.60
C ASN A 251 -2.81 -19.01 29.24
N PHE A 252 -2.96 -19.29 27.95
CA PHE A 252 -3.68 -20.47 27.46
C PHE A 252 -2.70 -21.61 27.21
N ASN A 253 -2.42 -22.37 28.24
CA ASN A 253 -1.44 -23.48 28.19
C ASN A 253 -2.03 -24.78 27.67
N ILE A 254 -3.38 -24.93 27.73
CA ILE A 254 -4.06 -26.16 27.43
C ILE A 254 -4.55 -26.15 25.98
N VAL A 255 -4.22 -27.19 25.25
CA VAL A 255 -4.91 -27.57 24.03
C VAL A 255 -5.74 -28.80 24.42
N GLY A 256 -7.01 -28.56 24.71
CA GLY A 256 -7.86 -29.51 25.37
C GLY A 256 -8.74 -30.34 24.44
N ASN A 257 -9.83 -30.81 24.99
CA ASN A 257 -10.70 -31.77 24.32
C ASN A 257 -11.48 -31.16 23.15
N ASN A 258 -11.94 -29.91 23.27
CA ASN A 258 -12.70 -29.26 22.19
C ASN A 258 -11.85 -29.10 20.92
N PHE A 259 -10.61 -28.63 21.09
CA PHE A 259 -9.68 -28.49 19.97
C PHE A 259 -9.33 -29.85 19.34
N ASN A 260 -8.97 -30.85 20.15
CA ASN A 260 -8.56 -32.16 19.65
C ASN A 260 -9.72 -32.92 18.97
N LYS A 261 -10.91 -32.88 19.56
CA LYS A 261 -12.12 -33.48 18.95
C LYS A 261 -12.46 -32.80 17.63
N PHE A 262 -12.40 -31.47 17.57
CA PHE A 262 -12.63 -30.75 16.33
C PHE A 262 -11.62 -31.13 15.25
N TYR A 263 -10.33 -31.12 15.60
CA TYR A 263 -9.25 -31.39 14.63
C TYR A 263 -9.28 -32.84 14.09
N ASN A 264 -9.58 -33.82 14.93
CA ASN A 264 -9.49 -35.23 14.56
C ASN A 264 -10.81 -35.79 14.02
N GLU A 265 -11.98 -35.29 14.47
CA GLU A 265 -13.27 -35.91 14.19
C GLU A 265 -14.23 -35.05 13.37
N VAL A 266 -14.17 -33.71 13.52
CA VAL A 266 -15.15 -32.78 12.91
C VAL A 266 -14.61 -32.17 11.63
N LEU A 267 -13.32 -31.88 11.59
CA LEU A 267 -12.68 -31.24 10.44
C LEU A 267 -12.59 -32.22 9.27
N SER A 268 -13.35 -31.98 8.21
CA SER A 268 -13.49 -32.86 7.05
C SER A 268 -12.36 -32.77 5.99
N PHE A 269 -11.34 -31.96 6.24
CA PHE A 269 -10.23 -31.71 5.30
C PHE A 269 -8.91 -31.47 6.05
N GLU A 270 -7.80 -31.69 5.38
CA GLU A 270 -6.49 -31.38 5.94
C GLU A 270 -6.15 -29.89 5.84
N LEU A 271 -5.55 -29.36 6.91
CA LEU A 271 -5.02 -27.99 6.91
C LEU A 271 -3.78 -27.90 6.02
N THR A 272 -3.65 -26.79 5.31
CA THR A 272 -2.44 -26.47 4.53
C THR A 272 -1.24 -26.23 5.45
N ASN A 273 -0.02 -26.29 4.90
CA ASN A 273 1.19 -26.01 5.67
C ASN A 273 1.20 -24.58 6.23
N ALA A 274 0.72 -23.60 5.46
CA ALA A 274 0.58 -22.21 5.91
C ALA A 274 -0.40 -22.12 7.09
N GLN A 275 -1.55 -22.80 7.04
CA GLN A 275 -2.53 -22.82 8.13
C GLN A 275 -1.95 -23.48 9.39
N LYS A 276 -1.27 -24.62 9.25
CA LYS A 276 -0.58 -25.29 10.38
C LYS A 276 0.48 -24.40 11.02
N LYS A 277 1.25 -23.68 10.20
CA LYS A 277 2.25 -22.73 10.67
C LYS A 277 1.62 -21.58 11.47
N VAL A 278 0.56 -20.98 10.93
CA VAL A 278 -0.18 -19.89 11.57
C VAL A 278 -0.76 -20.32 12.91
N LEU A 279 -1.35 -21.51 13.00
CA LEU A 279 -1.86 -22.06 14.27
C LEU A 279 -0.75 -22.25 15.30
N LYS A 280 0.45 -22.68 14.89
CA LYS A 280 1.61 -22.77 15.80
C LYS A 280 2.03 -21.38 16.30
N GLU A 281 2.04 -20.36 15.43
CA GLU A 281 2.36 -18.98 15.81
C GLU A 281 1.35 -18.44 16.82
N ILE A 282 0.03 -18.63 16.57
CA ILE A 282 -1.04 -18.21 17.46
C ILE A 282 -0.93 -18.95 18.80
N ARG A 283 -0.73 -20.27 18.80
CA ARG A 283 -0.57 -21.07 20.02
C ARG A 283 0.59 -20.58 20.87
N ASN A 284 1.74 -20.27 20.25
CA ASN A 284 2.91 -19.75 20.95
C ASN A 284 2.61 -18.39 21.62
N ASP A 285 1.84 -17.51 20.95
CA ASP A 285 1.45 -16.25 21.54
C ASP A 285 0.46 -16.44 22.70
N LEU A 286 -0.55 -17.30 22.55
CA LEU A 286 -1.57 -17.59 23.56
C LEU A 286 -0.96 -18.28 24.81
N GLY A 287 0.07 -19.11 24.63
CA GLY A 287 0.83 -19.74 25.70
C GLY A 287 1.88 -18.81 26.32
N SER A 288 2.06 -17.60 25.83
CA SER A 288 2.93 -16.60 26.43
C SER A 288 2.18 -15.82 27.55
N LYS A 289 2.94 -15.24 28.49
CA LYS A 289 2.32 -14.37 29.52
C LYS A 289 1.97 -12.97 28.98
N ALA A 290 2.19 -12.69 27.69
CA ALA A 290 1.90 -11.42 27.05
C ALA A 290 0.58 -11.48 26.30
N GLN A 291 -0.12 -10.35 26.20
CA GLN A 291 -1.31 -10.26 25.37
C GLN A 291 -0.95 -10.49 23.89
N MET A 292 -1.59 -11.46 23.25
CA MET A 292 -1.54 -11.61 21.81
C MET A 292 -2.26 -10.44 21.13
N ASN A 293 -1.61 -9.82 20.16
CA ASN A 293 -2.21 -8.83 19.28
C ASN A 293 -1.72 -9.12 17.86
N ARG A 294 -2.47 -9.94 17.13
CA ARG A 294 -2.00 -10.57 15.88
C ARG A 294 -2.93 -10.27 14.72
N LEU A 295 -2.34 -9.91 13.57
CA LEU A 295 -3.02 -9.78 12.29
C LEU A 295 -2.86 -11.08 11.50
N LEU A 296 -3.97 -11.73 11.22
CA LEU A 296 -4.09 -12.87 10.33
C LEU A 296 -4.50 -12.39 8.95
N GLN A 297 -3.59 -12.46 8.01
CA GLN A 297 -3.81 -12.06 6.64
C GLN A 297 -3.82 -13.28 5.72
N GLY A 298 -4.75 -13.28 4.78
CA GLY A 298 -4.84 -14.33 3.76
C GLY A 298 -5.85 -13.93 2.70
N ASP A 299 -5.72 -14.50 1.53
CA ASP A 299 -6.64 -14.24 0.43
C ASP A 299 -8.08 -14.67 0.76
N VAL A 300 -9.05 -14.21 -0.03
CA VAL A 300 -10.45 -14.65 0.08
C VAL A 300 -10.50 -16.18 -0.06
N GLY A 301 -11.10 -16.85 0.93
CA GLY A 301 -11.19 -18.30 0.94
C GLY A 301 -9.91 -19.06 1.30
N SER A 302 -8.88 -18.41 1.86
CA SER A 302 -7.68 -19.08 2.38
C SER A 302 -7.89 -19.87 3.68
N GLY A 303 -9.10 -19.84 4.26
CA GLY A 303 -9.45 -20.56 5.49
C GLY A 303 -9.20 -19.78 6.78
N LYS A 304 -9.16 -18.45 6.75
CA LYS A 304 -9.04 -17.61 7.97
C LYS A 304 -10.08 -17.93 9.02
N THR A 305 -11.33 -18.18 8.59
CA THR A 305 -12.47 -18.50 9.47
C THR A 305 -12.25 -19.78 10.27
N ILE A 306 -11.65 -20.80 9.66
CA ILE A 306 -11.35 -22.06 10.37
C ILE A 306 -10.23 -21.86 11.41
N ILE A 307 -9.21 -21.06 11.07
CA ILE A 307 -8.16 -20.71 12.02
C ILE A 307 -8.73 -19.92 13.21
N ALA A 308 -9.67 -19.00 12.94
CA ALA A 308 -10.39 -18.27 13.97
C ALA A 308 -11.16 -19.21 14.89
N PHE A 309 -11.92 -20.15 14.34
CA PHE A 309 -12.68 -21.13 15.13
C PHE A 309 -11.74 -22.00 15.97
N MET A 310 -10.66 -22.53 15.40
CA MET A 310 -9.67 -23.31 16.16
C MET A 310 -9.00 -22.50 17.27
N THR A 311 -8.78 -21.20 17.06
CA THR A 311 -8.26 -20.30 18.10
C THR A 311 -9.29 -20.09 19.22
N ILE A 312 -10.58 -19.99 18.88
CA ILE A 312 -11.70 -19.96 19.84
C ILE A 312 -11.69 -21.22 20.71
N LEU A 313 -11.54 -22.39 20.09
CA LEU A 313 -11.53 -23.66 20.84
C LEU A 313 -10.39 -23.73 21.87
N ILE A 314 -9.21 -23.22 21.54
CA ILE A 314 -8.11 -23.09 22.51
C ILE A 314 -8.52 -22.21 23.70
N ALA A 315 -9.20 -21.08 23.45
CA ALA A 315 -9.64 -20.20 24.52
C ALA A 315 -10.69 -20.87 25.43
N LEU A 316 -11.66 -21.60 24.83
CA LEU A 316 -12.69 -22.35 25.56
C LEU A 316 -12.08 -23.49 26.39
N ASP A 317 -11.10 -24.22 25.84
CA ASP A 317 -10.40 -25.28 26.57
C ASP A 317 -9.64 -24.76 27.80
N ASN A 318 -9.34 -23.43 27.85
CA ASN A 318 -8.77 -22.77 29.02
C ASN A 318 -9.81 -22.04 29.91
N GLY A 319 -11.12 -22.25 29.66
CA GLY A 319 -12.21 -21.72 30.49
C GLY A 319 -12.55 -20.26 30.23
N TYR A 320 -12.24 -19.71 29.06
CA TYR A 320 -12.51 -18.30 28.73
C TYR A 320 -13.59 -18.17 27.66
N GLN A 321 -14.45 -17.15 27.85
CA GLN A 321 -15.40 -16.74 26.82
C GLN A 321 -14.69 -16.05 25.64
N THR A 322 -15.32 -16.09 24.48
CA THR A 322 -14.79 -15.52 23.25
C THR A 322 -15.81 -14.65 22.54
N CYS A 323 -15.34 -13.61 21.83
CA CYS A 323 -16.19 -12.83 20.95
C CYS A 323 -15.60 -12.72 19.53
N LEU A 324 -16.48 -12.77 18.52
CA LEU A 324 -16.14 -12.49 17.13
C LEU A 324 -16.94 -11.28 16.65
N MET A 325 -16.25 -10.24 16.23
CA MET A 325 -16.83 -9.00 15.74
C MET A 325 -16.68 -8.91 14.23
N ALA A 326 -17.80 -8.74 13.54
CA ALA A 326 -17.84 -8.53 12.08
C ALA A 326 -18.38 -7.12 11.74
N PRO A 327 -18.01 -6.52 10.61
CA PRO A 327 -18.37 -5.14 10.27
C PRO A 327 -19.85 -4.96 9.90
N THR A 328 -20.52 -6.01 9.46
CA THR A 328 -21.93 -5.97 9.02
C THR A 328 -22.76 -7.08 9.66
N GLU A 329 -24.06 -6.89 9.73
CA GLU A 329 -24.99 -7.90 10.26
C GLU A 329 -24.96 -9.17 9.39
N ILE A 330 -24.92 -9.05 8.08
CA ILE A 330 -24.87 -10.17 7.14
C ILE A 330 -23.64 -11.06 7.43
N LEU A 331 -22.47 -10.45 7.60
CA LEU A 331 -21.26 -11.21 7.97
C LEU A 331 -21.37 -11.86 9.34
N SER A 332 -21.99 -11.17 10.32
CA SER A 332 -22.18 -11.72 11.65
C SER A 332 -23.09 -12.94 11.61
N VAL A 333 -24.18 -12.89 10.83
CA VAL A 333 -25.10 -14.03 10.61
C VAL A 333 -24.35 -15.17 9.94
N GLN A 334 -23.61 -14.91 8.88
CA GLN A 334 -22.85 -15.94 8.18
C GLN A 334 -21.81 -16.62 9.07
N HIS A 335 -21.05 -15.87 9.87
CA HIS A 335 -20.13 -16.47 10.85
C HIS A 335 -20.87 -17.29 11.89
N TYR A 336 -22.04 -16.80 12.36
CA TYR A 336 -22.86 -17.52 13.33
C TYR A 336 -23.35 -18.84 12.76
N GLU A 337 -23.95 -18.86 11.57
CA GLU A 337 -24.47 -20.07 10.92
C GLU A 337 -23.34 -21.07 10.62
N GLY A 338 -22.20 -20.56 10.11
CA GLY A 338 -21.03 -21.39 9.86
C GLY A 338 -20.44 -22.03 11.10
N PHE A 339 -20.45 -21.33 12.23
CA PHE A 339 -19.93 -21.88 13.49
C PHE A 339 -20.98 -22.71 14.25
N LEU A 340 -22.27 -22.45 14.06
CA LEU A 340 -23.35 -23.12 14.78
C LEU A 340 -23.32 -24.66 14.57
N LEU A 341 -23.09 -25.11 13.34
CA LEU A 341 -23.01 -26.54 13.02
C LEU A 341 -21.84 -27.21 13.77
N MET A 342 -20.66 -26.55 13.75
CA MET A 342 -19.47 -27.05 14.44
C MET A 342 -19.60 -26.99 15.96
N ALA A 343 -20.20 -25.92 16.48
CA ALA A 343 -20.43 -25.70 17.90
C ALA A 343 -21.38 -26.75 18.48
N LYS A 344 -22.46 -27.10 17.75
CA LYS A 344 -23.42 -28.15 18.17
C LYS A 344 -22.74 -29.51 18.33
N LEU A 345 -21.82 -29.89 17.44
CA LEU A 345 -21.08 -31.17 17.52
C LEU A 345 -20.14 -31.24 18.73
N LEU A 346 -19.75 -30.07 19.25
CA LEU A 346 -18.85 -29.92 20.39
C LEU A 346 -19.58 -29.54 21.71
N ASN A 347 -20.92 -29.41 21.70
CA ASN A 347 -21.74 -28.92 22.81
C ASN A 347 -21.31 -27.54 23.35
N ILE A 348 -21.00 -26.61 22.42
CA ILE A 348 -20.58 -25.22 22.70
C ILE A 348 -21.77 -24.27 22.50
N ASN A 349 -22.01 -23.39 23.46
CA ASN A 349 -23.08 -22.39 23.42
C ASN A 349 -22.66 -21.14 22.66
N ILE A 350 -23.30 -20.93 21.51
CA ILE A 350 -23.03 -19.78 20.62
C ILE A 350 -24.27 -18.91 20.48
N VAL A 351 -24.10 -17.58 20.55
CA VAL A 351 -25.17 -16.60 20.38
C VAL A 351 -24.80 -15.49 19.38
N LEU A 352 -25.83 -14.92 18.76
CA LEU A 352 -25.72 -13.81 17.82
C LEU A 352 -26.31 -12.52 18.43
N LEU A 353 -25.55 -11.43 18.37
CA LEU A 353 -25.97 -10.11 18.84
C LEU A 353 -25.72 -9.04 17.77
N THR A 354 -26.80 -8.57 17.15
CA THR A 354 -26.77 -7.53 16.11
C THR A 354 -27.60 -6.30 16.51
N GLY A 355 -27.59 -5.28 15.69
CA GLY A 355 -28.47 -4.11 15.87
C GLY A 355 -29.94 -4.47 15.83
N SER A 356 -30.32 -5.38 14.92
CA SER A 356 -31.71 -5.84 14.69
C SER A 356 -32.22 -6.84 15.73
N THR A 357 -31.38 -7.37 16.63
CA THR A 357 -31.81 -8.29 17.70
C THR A 357 -32.85 -7.63 18.60
N LYS A 358 -33.99 -8.30 18.88
CA LYS A 358 -35.06 -7.78 19.71
C LYS A 358 -34.55 -7.54 21.16
N ASP A 359 -35.08 -6.49 21.83
CA ASP A 359 -34.60 -6.08 23.15
C ASP A 359 -34.81 -7.13 24.26
N SER A 360 -35.87 -7.93 24.18
CA SER A 360 -36.09 -9.07 25.09
C SER A 360 -34.96 -10.11 24.99
N ILE A 361 -34.55 -10.44 23.74
CA ILE A 361 -33.48 -11.38 23.46
C ILE A 361 -32.13 -10.77 23.88
N LYS A 362 -31.89 -9.48 23.62
CA LYS A 362 -30.68 -8.79 24.07
C LYS A 362 -30.49 -8.90 25.58
N LYS A 363 -31.58 -8.67 26.37
CA LYS A 363 -31.53 -8.80 27.83
C LYS A 363 -31.16 -10.21 28.29
N ALA A 364 -31.74 -11.24 27.65
CA ALA A 364 -31.40 -12.63 27.93
C ALA A 364 -29.93 -12.93 27.61
N ILE A 365 -29.42 -12.52 26.44
CA ILE A 365 -28.03 -12.69 26.04
C ILE A 365 -27.08 -11.99 27.03
N TYR A 366 -27.39 -10.77 27.50
CA TYR A 366 -26.55 -10.05 28.46
C TYR A 366 -26.43 -10.82 29.76
N LYS A 367 -27.55 -11.36 30.26
CA LYS A 367 -27.58 -12.16 31.51
C LYS A 367 -26.75 -13.45 31.33
N SER A 368 -26.94 -14.18 30.24
CA SER A 368 -26.22 -15.44 30.00
C SER A 368 -24.72 -15.23 29.71
N LEU A 369 -24.30 -14.07 29.19
CA LEU A 369 -22.89 -13.69 29.10
C LEU A 369 -22.27 -13.41 30.46
N GLU A 370 -22.99 -12.69 31.33
CA GLU A 370 -22.53 -12.33 32.68
C GLU A 370 -22.50 -13.56 33.63
N SER A 371 -23.42 -14.53 33.44
CA SER A 371 -23.40 -15.80 34.18
C SER A 371 -22.30 -16.76 33.69
N GLY A 372 -21.85 -16.61 32.41
CA GLY A 372 -20.86 -17.48 31.75
C GLY A 372 -21.46 -18.73 31.08
N GLU A 373 -22.79 -18.75 30.84
CA GLU A 373 -23.47 -19.81 30.10
C GLU A 373 -23.19 -19.75 28.61
N VAL A 374 -22.85 -18.58 28.09
CA VAL A 374 -22.48 -18.39 26.65
C VAL A 374 -20.97 -18.47 26.49
N ASP A 375 -20.53 -19.35 25.64
CA ASP A 375 -19.11 -19.60 25.32
C ASP A 375 -18.60 -18.65 24.21
N ILE A 376 -19.42 -18.49 23.17
CA ILE A 376 -19.07 -17.68 21.99
C ILE A 376 -20.19 -16.69 21.70
N ILE A 377 -19.83 -15.42 21.56
CA ILE A 377 -20.75 -14.42 21.04
C ILE A 377 -20.22 -13.87 19.70
N ILE A 378 -21.10 -13.83 18.71
CA ILE A 378 -20.81 -13.23 17.39
C ILE A 378 -21.71 -12.00 17.24
N GLY A 379 -21.17 -10.94 16.66
CA GLY A 379 -21.99 -9.74 16.42
C GLY A 379 -21.22 -8.62 15.71
N THR A 380 -21.90 -7.49 15.64
CA THR A 380 -21.35 -6.25 15.08
C THR A 380 -20.73 -5.37 16.17
N HIS A 381 -20.58 -4.08 15.91
CA HIS A 381 -20.19 -3.07 16.92
C HIS A 381 -21.10 -3.02 18.17
N SER A 382 -22.25 -3.69 18.19
CA SER A 382 -23.07 -3.89 19.38
C SER A 382 -22.31 -4.59 20.51
N LEU A 383 -21.31 -5.42 20.21
CA LEU A 383 -20.48 -6.12 21.20
C LEU A 383 -19.61 -5.19 22.05
N ILE A 384 -19.28 -4.01 21.56
CA ILE A 384 -18.45 -3.03 22.32
C ILE A 384 -19.28 -2.07 23.19
N GLN A 385 -20.62 -2.16 23.18
CA GLN A 385 -21.49 -1.34 24.03
C GLN A 385 -21.29 -1.67 25.50
N ASP A 386 -21.39 -0.67 26.40
CA ASP A 386 -21.13 -0.83 27.85
C ASP A 386 -22.06 -1.83 28.54
N LYS A 387 -23.25 -2.04 27.97
CA LYS A 387 -24.25 -3.01 28.49
C LYS A 387 -23.79 -4.47 28.28
N VAL A 388 -22.88 -4.76 27.38
CA VAL A 388 -22.34 -6.11 27.14
C VAL A 388 -21.23 -6.36 28.15
N LYS A 389 -21.49 -7.19 29.14
CA LYS A 389 -20.54 -7.61 30.17
C LYS A 389 -20.26 -9.10 30.03
N PHE A 390 -19.00 -9.45 30.16
CA PHE A 390 -18.54 -10.84 30.12
C PHE A 390 -18.15 -11.28 31.53
N LYS A 391 -18.37 -12.55 31.86
CA LYS A 391 -17.82 -13.15 33.06
C LYS A 391 -16.30 -13.28 32.94
N ASN A 392 -15.81 -13.74 31.81
CA ASN A 392 -14.39 -14.06 31.64
C ASN A 392 -13.98 -14.03 30.15
N LEU A 393 -13.94 -12.83 29.52
CA LEU A 393 -13.53 -12.68 28.14
C LEU A 393 -12.02 -12.87 28.00
N GLY A 394 -11.57 -13.92 27.31
CA GLY A 394 -10.14 -14.21 27.08
C GLY A 394 -9.65 -13.95 25.67
N LEU A 395 -10.53 -14.02 24.66
CA LEU A 395 -10.17 -13.83 23.25
C LEU A 395 -11.22 -12.99 22.52
N ALA A 396 -10.76 -11.99 21.77
CA ALA A 396 -11.60 -11.24 20.85
C ALA A 396 -11.04 -11.36 19.42
N ILE A 397 -11.91 -11.73 18.48
CA ILE A 397 -11.60 -11.81 17.06
C ILE A 397 -12.30 -10.68 16.34
N ILE A 398 -11.59 -10.00 15.45
CA ILE A 398 -12.10 -8.88 14.65
C ILE A 398 -11.91 -9.21 13.19
N ASP A 399 -13.01 -9.32 12.45
CA ASP A 399 -12.96 -9.55 11.00
C ASP A 399 -13.02 -8.24 10.23
N GLU A 400 -12.27 -8.13 9.12
CA GLU A 400 -12.17 -6.97 8.22
C GLU A 400 -11.79 -5.66 8.94
N GLN A 401 -10.57 -5.64 9.48
CA GLN A 401 -10.03 -4.53 10.30
C GLN A 401 -10.19 -3.13 9.68
N HIS A 402 -10.10 -3.01 8.36
CA HIS A 402 -10.13 -1.69 7.69
C HIS A 402 -11.44 -0.92 7.94
N LYS A 403 -12.47 -1.58 8.45
CA LYS A 403 -13.76 -0.97 8.85
C LYS A 403 -13.84 -0.61 10.34
N PHE A 404 -12.80 -0.90 11.13
CA PHE A 404 -12.76 -0.65 12.57
C PHE A 404 -11.56 0.21 12.99
N GLY A 405 -11.80 1.30 13.71
CA GLY A 405 -10.76 2.20 14.21
C GLY A 405 -10.04 1.69 15.49
N VAL A 406 -8.89 2.28 15.80
CA VAL A 406 -8.10 1.98 17.03
C VAL A 406 -8.92 2.18 18.31
N ALA A 407 -9.79 3.19 18.35
CA ALA A 407 -10.67 3.49 19.47
C ALA A 407 -11.68 2.37 19.79
N GLN A 408 -12.10 1.60 18.79
CA GLN A 408 -13.03 0.48 18.99
C GLN A 408 -12.32 -0.74 19.59
N ARG A 409 -11.05 -0.97 19.21
CA ARG A 409 -10.21 -2.02 19.82
C ARG A 409 -9.95 -1.74 21.30
N SER A 410 -9.67 -0.49 21.67
CA SER A 410 -9.43 -0.11 23.07
C SER A 410 -10.65 -0.37 23.96
N LYS A 411 -11.87 -0.24 23.43
CA LYS A 411 -13.10 -0.58 24.17
C LYS A 411 -13.23 -2.07 24.44
N LEU A 412 -12.75 -2.94 23.53
CA LEU A 412 -12.71 -4.39 23.81
C LEU A 412 -11.70 -4.74 24.91
N TRP A 413 -10.57 -4.03 24.98
CA TRP A 413 -9.60 -4.22 26.06
C TRP A 413 -10.18 -3.90 27.44
N ALA A 414 -11.04 -2.90 27.50
CA ALA A 414 -11.71 -2.47 28.76
C ALA A 414 -12.82 -3.43 29.23
N LYS A 415 -13.20 -4.46 28.46
CA LYS A 415 -14.25 -5.42 28.80
C LYS A 415 -13.83 -6.48 29.84
N SER A 416 -12.52 -6.57 30.10
CA SER A 416 -11.98 -7.55 31.06
C SER A 416 -10.92 -6.89 31.93
N THR A 417 -10.71 -7.40 33.15
CA THR A 417 -9.67 -6.92 34.07
C THR A 417 -8.26 -7.13 33.54
N THR A 418 -8.03 -8.27 32.92
CA THR A 418 -6.84 -8.54 32.11
C THR A 418 -7.23 -8.40 30.64
N PRO A 419 -6.51 -7.62 29.81
CA PRO A 419 -6.85 -7.45 28.40
C PRO A 419 -6.94 -8.79 27.67
N PRO A 420 -8.03 -9.06 26.93
CA PRO A 420 -8.17 -10.29 26.16
C PRO A 420 -7.13 -10.34 25.04
N HIS A 421 -6.81 -11.54 24.57
CA HIS A 421 -6.05 -11.73 23.33
C HIS A 421 -6.84 -11.19 22.14
N ILE A 422 -6.17 -10.58 21.17
CA ILE A 422 -6.79 -10.02 19.97
C ILE A 422 -6.24 -10.73 18.74
N LEU A 423 -7.14 -11.31 17.97
CA LEU A 423 -6.87 -11.81 16.63
C LEU A 423 -7.64 -10.96 15.60
N ILE A 424 -6.92 -10.30 14.74
CA ILE A 424 -7.50 -9.48 13.68
C ILE A 424 -7.38 -10.24 12.38
N MET A 425 -8.46 -10.28 11.59
CA MET A 425 -8.46 -10.91 10.28
C MET A 425 -8.69 -9.88 9.18
N THR A 426 -8.08 -10.11 8.03
CA THR A 426 -8.39 -9.33 6.81
C THR A 426 -8.31 -10.21 5.58
N ALA A 427 -9.29 -10.05 4.68
CA ALA A 427 -9.30 -10.66 3.36
C ALA A 427 -8.68 -9.75 2.29
N THR A 428 -8.43 -8.49 2.61
CA THR A 428 -7.63 -7.63 1.74
C THR A 428 -6.16 -8.00 1.90
N PRO A 429 -5.51 -8.53 0.88
CA PRO A 429 -4.08 -8.70 0.92
C PRO A 429 -3.42 -7.33 1.01
N ILE A 430 -2.67 -7.11 2.08
CA ILE A 430 -1.80 -5.94 2.23
C ILE A 430 -0.40 -6.43 1.90
N PRO A 431 0.36 -5.75 1.05
CA PRO A 431 1.74 -6.13 0.81
C PRO A 431 2.48 -6.39 2.11
N ARG A 432 3.17 -7.52 2.20
CA ARG A 432 3.81 -7.99 3.44
C ARG A 432 4.71 -6.93 4.07
N THR A 433 5.42 -6.21 3.23
CA THR A 433 6.33 -5.14 3.63
C THR A 433 5.60 -3.93 4.22
N LEU A 434 4.48 -3.55 3.60
CA LEU A 434 3.64 -2.48 4.10
C LEU A 434 2.98 -2.88 5.43
N ALA A 435 2.48 -4.10 5.54
CA ALA A 435 1.92 -4.62 6.78
C ALA A 435 2.94 -4.58 7.93
N MET A 436 4.18 -4.98 7.68
CA MET A 436 5.28 -4.94 8.66
C MET A 436 5.67 -3.53 9.11
N SER A 437 5.36 -2.51 8.32
CA SER A 437 5.71 -1.11 8.60
C SER A 437 4.53 -0.31 9.12
N ALA A 438 3.33 -0.53 8.57
CA ALA A 438 2.12 0.21 8.95
C ALA A 438 1.47 -0.30 10.25
N TYR A 439 1.60 -1.61 10.52
CA TYR A 439 1.00 -2.25 11.72
C TYR A 439 2.09 -2.76 12.67
N GLY A 440 3.04 -1.89 13.01
CA GLY A 440 4.19 -2.25 13.84
C GLY A 440 3.87 -2.71 15.26
N ASP A 441 2.65 -2.47 15.75
CA ASP A 441 2.10 -2.95 17.01
C ASP A 441 1.47 -4.35 16.92
N LEU A 442 1.30 -4.88 15.71
CA LEU A 442 0.73 -6.22 15.47
C LEU A 442 1.81 -7.22 15.09
N ASP A 443 1.69 -8.44 15.61
CA ASP A 443 2.37 -9.60 15.04
C ASP A 443 1.59 -10.06 13.80
N ILE A 444 2.28 -10.45 12.73
CA ILE A 444 1.66 -10.75 11.43
C ILE A 444 1.83 -12.22 11.12
N SER A 445 0.73 -12.88 10.78
CA SER A 445 0.66 -14.22 10.20
C SER A 445 0.03 -14.19 8.82
N LEU A 446 0.63 -14.92 7.88
CA LEU A 446 0.18 -14.98 6.49
C LEU A 446 -0.27 -16.39 6.15
N ILE A 447 -1.44 -16.50 5.52
CA ILE A 447 -1.88 -17.71 4.82
C ILE A 447 -1.71 -17.44 3.32
N ASP A 448 -0.59 -17.86 2.78
CA ASP A 448 -0.17 -17.68 1.37
C ASP A 448 -0.46 -18.90 0.50
N GLU A 449 -1.15 -19.91 1.05
CA GLU A 449 -1.63 -21.11 0.37
C GLU A 449 -3.16 -21.12 0.33
N LEU A 450 -3.73 -21.58 -0.78
CA LEU A 450 -5.16 -21.85 -0.88
C LEU A 450 -5.45 -23.30 -0.47
N PRO A 451 -6.61 -23.58 0.16
CA PRO A 451 -7.03 -24.94 0.49
C PRO A 451 -7.10 -25.84 -0.75
N PRO A 452 -6.78 -27.13 -0.63
CA PRO A 452 -6.91 -28.08 -1.71
C PRO A 452 -8.36 -28.14 -2.20
N GLY A 453 -8.55 -28.32 -3.52
CA GLY A 453 -9.87 -28.38 -4.16
C GLY A 453 -10.42 -27.04 -4.65
N ARG A 454 -9.83 -25.92 -4.30
CA ARG A 454 -10.22 -24.63 -4.86
C ARG A 454 -9.72 -24.48 -6.30
N ARG A 455 -10.64 -24.21 -7.22
CA ARG A 455 -10.31 -24.00 -8.64
C ARG A 455 -9.94 -22.56 -8.92
N GLU A 456 -9.01 -22.37 -9.84
CA GLU A 456 -8.67 -21.02 -10.32
C GLU A 456 -9.85 -20.39 -11.06
N ILE A 457 -10.03 -19.07 -10.85
CA ILE A 457 -11.08 -18.31 -11.51
C ILE A 457 -10.53 -17.76 -12.83
N THR A 458 -11.18 -18.14 -13.93
CA THR A 458 -10.82 -17.62 -15.24
C THR A 458 -11.27 -16.16 -15.35
N THR A 459 -10.33 -15.23 -15.36
CA THR A 459 -10.62 -13.80 -15.47
C THR A 459 -10.39 -13.34 -16.91
N VAL A 460 -11.40 -12.69 -17.52
CA VAL A 460 -11.31 -12.16 -18.87
C VAL A 460 -11.79 -10.72 -18.93
N HIS A 461 -11.21 -9.94 -19.83
CA HIS A 461 -11.62 -8.58 -20.12
C HIS A 461 -12.43 -8.54 -21.43
N ARG A 462 -13.53 -7.78 -21.45
CA ARG A 462 -14.35 -7.53 -22.61
C ARG A 462 -14.73 -6.05 -22.68
N TYR A 463 -14.75 -5.50 -23.90
CA TYR A 463 -15.26 -4.17 -24.15
C TYR A 463 -16.79 -4.20 -24.32
N ASP A 464 -17.45 -3.07 -24.11
CA ASP A 464 -18.91 -2.95 -24.28
C ASP A 464 -19.42 -3.43 -25.64
N ASN A 465 -18.61 -3.34 -26.70
CA ASN A 465 -18.96 -3.87 -28.04
C ASN A 465 -19.15 -5.40 -28.05
N ASN A 466 -18.64 -6.11 -27.06
CA ASN A 466 -18.79 -7.56 -26.93
C ASN A 466 -19.95 -7.98 -26.03
N ARG A 467 -20.84 -7.06 -25.63
CA ARG A 467 -21.92 -7.29 -24.66
C ARG A 467 -22.84 -8.42 -25.05
N LEU A 468 -23.20 -8.55 -26.33
CA LEU A 468 -24.06 -9.64 -26.81
C LEU A 468 -23.41 -11.02 -26.61
N SER A 469 -22.10 -11.15 -26.79
CA SER A 469 -21.39 -12.41 -26.54
C SER A 469 -21.35 -12.76 -25.06
N VAL A 470 -21.29 -11.75 -24.19
CA VAL A 470 -21.37 -11.94 -22.74
C VAL A 470 -22.78 -12.37 -22.33
N PHE A 471 -23.84 -11.82 -22.92
CA PHE A 471 -25.20 -12.26 -22.67
C PHE A 471 -25.44 -13.72 -23.13
N ALA A 472 -24.91 -14.11 -24.28
CA ALA A 472 -24.96 -15.50 -24.74
C ALA A 472 -24.27 -16.42 -23.72
N PHE A 473 -23.09 -16.07 -23.25
CA PHE A 473 -22.37 -16.84 -22.22
C PHE A 473 -23.17 -16.93 -20.91
N ILE A 474 -23.84 -15.86 -20.46
CA ILE A 474 -24.72 -15.89 -19.28
C ILE A 474 -25.83 -16.91 -19.47
N ARG A 475 -26.50 -16.92 -20.65
CA ARG A 475 -27.56 -17.89 -20.95
C ARG A 475 -27.07 -19.33 -20.89
N ASP A 476 -25.89 -19.58 -21.44
CA ASP A 476 -25.29 -20.91 -21.41
C ASP A 476 -25.04 -21.35 -19.96
N GLN A 477 -24.50 -20.47 -19.13
CA GLN A 477 -24.22 -20.77 -17.72
C GLN A 477 -25.52 -20.98 -16.90
N ILE A 478 -26.57 -20.18 -17.15
CA ILE A 478 -27.87 -20.38 -16.50
C ILE A 478 -28.50 -21.69 -16.96
N ASN A 479 -28.40 -22.05 -18.23
CA ASN A 479 -28.91 -23.33 -18.75
C ASN A 479 -28.18 -24.55 -18.14
N GLU A 480 -26.93 -24.38 -17.72
CA GLU A 480 -26.17 -25.36 -16.92
C GLU A 480 -26.57 -25.36 -15.43
N GLY A 481 -27.56 -24.56 -15.03
CA GLY A 481 -28.02 -24.43 -13.65
C GLY A 481 -27.15 -23.53 -12.77
N ARG A 482 -26.35 -22.63 -13.35
CA ARG A 482 -25.46 -21.72 -12.62
C ARG A 482 -26.12 -20.38 -12.36
N GLN A 483 -25.64 -19.70 -11.31
CA GLN A 483 -26.08 -18.36 -10.97
C GLN A 483 -24.99 -17.33 -11.28
N VAL A 484 -25.41 -16.08 -11.55
CA VAL A 484 -24.58 -15.00 -12.06
C VAL A 484 -24.72 -13.76 -11.20
N TYR A 485 -23.57 -13.20 -10.79
CA TYR A 485 -23.49 -11.85 -10.22
C TYR A 485 -23.20 -10.83 -11.32
N VAL A 486 -23.91 -9.70 -11.28
CA VAL A 486 -23.63 -8.51 -12.11
C VAL A 486 -23.45 -7.31 -11.18
N VAL A 487 -22.25 -6.73 -11.16
CA VAL A 487 -21.90 -5.67 -10.20
C VAL A 487 -21.62 -4.36 -10.92
N TYR A 488 -22.28 -3.30 -10.48
CA TYR A 488 -22.12 -1.93 -10.96
C TYR A 488 -21.30 -1.09 -9.95
N PRO A 489 -20.45 -0.15 -10.41
CA PRO A 489 -19.67 0.71 -9.53
C PRO A 489 -20.55 1.71 -8.78
N LEU A 490 -20.12 2.12 -7.58
CA LEU A 490 -20.64 3.30 -6.87
C LEU A 490 -19.84 4.54 -7.32
N ILE A 491 -20.54 5.64 -7.61
CA ILE A 491 -19.92 6.94 -7.93
C ILE A 491 -19.99 7.80 -6.65
N GLU A 492 -18.86 8.05 -6.01
CA GLU A 492 -18.80 8.76 -4.71
C GLU A 492 -19.43 10.17 -4.75
N GLU A 493 -19.49 10.83 -5.92
CA GLU A 493 -19.95 12.22 -6.04
C GLU A 493 -21.47 12.39 -6.21
N SER A 494 -22.24 11.35 -6.53
CA SER A 494 -23.71 11.47 -6.60
C SER A 494 -24.46 10.16 -6.38
N LYS A 495 -24.99 9.97 -5.19
CA LYS A 495 -25.89 8.84 -4.82
C LYS A 495 -27.10 8.65 -5.77
N ASN A 496 -27.43 9.63 -6.58
CA ASN A 496 -28.53 9.57 -7.53
C ASN A 496 -28.11 8.99 -8.88
N MET A 497 -26.86 9.22 -9.33
CA MET A 497 -26.32 8.63 -10.56
C MET A 497 -26.07 7.13 -10.40
N ASP A 498 -25.55 6.68 -9.27
CA ASP A 498 -25.32 5.25 -9.00
C ASP A 498 -26.59 4.41 -9.11
N PHE A 499 -27.68 4.95 -8.58
CA PHE A 499 -28.98 4.29 -8.66
C PHE A 499 -29.51 4.25 -10.10
N LYS A 500 -29.29 5.30 -10.87
CA LYS A 500 -29.66 5.37 -12.28
C LYS A 500 -28.89 4.36 -13.12
N ASP A 501 -27.55 4.31 -12.99
CA ASP A 501 -26.68 3.36 -13.69
C ASP A 501 -27.07 1.90 -13.38
N LEU A 502 -27.42 1.60 -12.12
CA LEU A 502 -27.89 0.29 -11.70
C LEU A 502 -29.25 -0.04 -12.34
N MET A 503 -30.22 0.92 -12.37
CA MET A 503 -31.53 0.71 -12.93
C MET A 503 -31.51 0.61 -14.46
N ASP A 504 -30.68 1.41 -15.12
CA ASP A 504 -30.48 1.30 -16.58
C ASP A 504 -29.86 -0.08 -16.93
N GLY A 505 -28.95 -0.57 -16.09
CA GLY A 505 -28.39 -1.92 -16.20
C GLY A 505 -29.42 -3.02 -15.97
N TYR A 506 -30.29 -2.87 -14.96
CA TYR A 506 -31.39 -3.78 -14.70
C TYR A 506 -32.39 -3.83 -15.89
N GLU A 507 -32.79 -2.68 -16.42
CA GLU A 507 -33.66 -2.62 -17.58
C GLU A 507 -33.04 -3.30 -18.82
N SER A 508 -31.75 -3.09 -19.06
CA SER A 508 -31.01 -3.74 -20.14
C SER A 508 -31.00 -5.26 -20.01
N LEU A 509 -30.73 -5.76 -18.81
CA LEU A 509 -30.71 -7.19 -18.52
C LEU A 509 -32.12 -7.79 -18.54
N SER A 510 -33.15 -7.08 -18.04
CA SER A 510 -34.57 -7.55 -18.06
C SER A 510 -35.15 -7.66 -19.46
N ARG A 511 -34.70 -6.83 -20.41
CA ARG A 511 -35.08 -6.97 -21.82
C ARG A 511 -34.47 -8.19 -22.48
N GLU A 512 -33.25 -8.55 -22.06
CA GLU A 512 -32.51 -9.67 -22.64
C GLU A 512 -32.86 -11.00 -21.97
N PHE A 513 -33.17 -10.97 -20.67
CA PHE A 513 -33.53 -12.11 -19.83
C PHE A 513 -34.99 -11.98 -19.38
N GLU A 514 -35.90 -12.30 -20.27
CA GLU A 514 -37.36 -12.09 -20.06
C GLU A 514 -37.93 -13.04 -19.00
N GLN A 515 -38.79 -12.50 -18.14
CA GLN A 515 -39.62 -13.29 -17.22
C GLN A 515 -40.72 -14.00 -17.98
N PRO A 516 -41.23 -15.17 -17.53
CA PRO A 516 -40.87 -15.87 -16.27
C PRO A 516 -39.65 -16.79 -16.38
N LYS A 517 -39.03 -16.91 -17.55
CA LYS A 517 -37.95 -17.85 -17.80
C LYS A 517 -36.70 -17.55 -16.95
N TYR A 518 -36.39 -16.27 -16.78
CA TYR A 518 -35.26 -15.81 -15.98
C TYR A 518 -35.75 -14.88 -14.88
N GLN A 519 -35.29 -15.12 -13.65
CA GLN A 519 -35.62 -14.33 -12.50
C GLN A 519 -34.38 -13.53 -12.06
N ILE A 520 -34.57 -12.24 -11.79
CA ILE A 520 -33.51 -11.31 -11.45
C ILE A 520 -33.80 -10.71 -10.07
N SER A 521 -32.81 -10.82 -9.15
CA SER A 521 -32.79 -10.11 -7.88
C SER A 521 -31.94 -8.84 -7.97
N ILE A 522 -32.29 -7.80 -7.21
CA ILE A 522 -31.53 -6.56 -7.12
C ILE A 522 -31.18 -6.26 -5.68
N VAL A 523 -29.91 -5.90 -5.42
CA VAL A 523 -29.45 -5.52 -4.08
C VAL A 523 -28.57 -4.27 -4.15
N HIS A 524 -28.96 -3.20 -3.46
CA HIS A 524 -28.22 -1.95 -3.43
C HIS A 524 -28.24 -1.26 -2.08
N GLY A 525 -27.34 -0.27 -1.87
CA GLY A 525 -27.14 0.40 -0.59
C GLY A 525 -28.37 1.08 0.02
N LYS A 526 -29.30 1.57 -0.83
CA LYS A 526 -30.51 2.31 -0.39
C LYS A 526 -31.66 1.41 0.09
N MET A 527 -31.60 0.10 -0.13
CA MET A 527 -32.65 -0.82 0.32
C MET A 527 -32.65 -0.96 1.85
N LYS A 528 -33.84 -1.20 2.42
CA LYS A 528 -33.97 -1.58 3.83
C LYS A 528 -33.32 -2.94 4.09
N ALA A 529 -32.87 -3.18 5.31
CA ALA A 529 -32.17 -4.42 5.66
C ALA A 529 -33.02 -5.68 5.37
N GLN A 530 -34.31 -5.62 5.64
CA GLN A 530 -35.27 -6.71 5.38
C GLN A 530 -35.40 -7.04 3.89
N ASP A 531 -35.48 -6.00 3.04
CA ASP A 531 -35.62 -6.18 1.59
C ASP A 531 -34.33 -6.77 0.99
N LYS A 532 -33.15 -6.33 1.48
CA LYS A 532 -31.86 -6.91 1.10
C LYS A 532 -31.80 -8.39 1.45
N GLU A 533 -32.19 -8.72 2.69
CA GLU A 533 -32.19 -10.10 3.18
C GLU A 533 -33.13 -10.97 2.37
N PHE A 534 -34.30 -10.47 2.01
CA PHE A 534 -35.28 -11.16 1.18
C PHE A 534 -34.71 -11.48 -0.21
N GLU A 535 -34.19 -10.47 -0.92
CA GLU A 535 -33.62 -10.69 -2.27
C GLU A 535 -32.37 -11.59 -2.24
N MET A 536 -31.56 -11.49 -1.19
CA MET A 536 -30.40 -12.38 -1.01
C MET A 536 -30.80 -13.83 -0.77
N LYS A 537 -31.86 -14.08 0.05
CA LYS A 537 -32.40 -15.42 0.28
C LYS A 537 -33.01 -16.04 -0.98
N ARG A 538 -33.72 -15.25 -1.78
CA ARG A 538 -34.21 -15.72 -3.09
C ARG A 538 -33.09 -16.20 -3.99
N PHE A 539 -31.97 -15.46 -4.02
CA PHE A 539 -30.81 -15.85 -4.80
C PHE A 539 -30.09 -17.06 -4.19
N GLU A 540 -29.98 -17.14 -2.87
CA GLU A 540 -29.40 -18.28 -2.16
C GLU A 540 -30.20 -19.57 -2.35
N ASN A 541 -31.55 -19.47 -2.37
CA ASN A 541 -32.47 -20.59 -2.61
C ASN A 541 -32.60 -20.96 -4.10
N GLU A 542 -31.81 -20.35 -4.99
CA GLU A 542 -31.84 -20.57 -6.45
C GLU A 542 -33.17 -20.16 -7.13
N GLU A 543 -34.02 -19.37 -6.43
CA GLU A 543 -35.25 -18.82 -7.00
C GLU A 543 -34.95 -17.78 -8.08
N THR A 544 -33.79 -17.14 -8.03
CA THR A 544 -33.31 -16.19 -9.01
C THR A 544 -31.94 -16.59 -9.55
N GLN A 545 -31.75 -16.45 -10.87
CA GLN A 545 -30.53 -16.87 -11.57
C GLN A 545 -29.51 -15.74 -11.68
N ILE A 546 -29.95 -14.48 -11.66
CA ILE A 546 -29.10 -13.31 -11.79
C ILE A 546 -29.30 -12.42 -10.57
N LEU A 547 -28.21 -12.02 -9.93
CA LEU A 547 -28.22 -11.01 -8.89
C LEU A 547 -27.47 -9.77 -9.38
N ILE A 548 -28.22 -8.67 -9.52
CA ILE A 548 -27.66 -7.36 -9.84
C ILE A 548 -27.41 -6.60 -8.56
N ALA A 549 -26.20 -6.07 -8.40
CA ALA A 549 -25.86 -5.33 -7.20
C ALA A 549 -24.86 -4.18 -7.43
N THR A 550 -24.84 -3.28 -6.47
CA THR A 550 -23.70 -2.37 -6.29
C THR A 550 -22.61 -3.04 -5.44
N THR A 551 -21.56 -2.32 -5.06
CA THR A 551 -20.44 -2.81 -4.23
C THR A 551 -20.85 -3.40 -2.88
N VAL A 552 -22.13 -3.39 -2.51
CA VAL A 552 -22.65 -4.01 -1.27
C VAL A 552 -22.31 -5.50 -1.16
N ILE A 553 -22.08 -6.18 -2.30
CA ILE A 553 -21.65 -7.61 -2.35
C ILE A 553 -20.16 -7.79 -1.97
N GLU A 554 -19.36 -6.73 -1.86
CA GLU A 554 -17.97 -6.86 -1.39
C GLU A 554 -17.90 -7.58 -0.05
N VAL A 555 -18.98 -7.58 0.73
CA VAL A 555 -18.99 -8.06 2.10
C VAL A 555 -19.98 -9.22 2.27
N GLY A 556 -19.45 -10.44 2.35
CA GLY A 556 -20.04 -11.47 3.19
C GLY A 556 -20.90 -12.57 2.58
N VAL A 557 -21.29 -12.57 1.31
CA VAL A 557 -22.20 -13.64 0.85
C VAL A 557 -21.44 -14.79 0.19
N ASN A 558 -21.72 -16.02 0.64
CA ASN A 558 -21.14 -17.24 0.12
C ASN A 558 -22.21 -18.10 -0.56
N ILE A 559 -22.32 -18.02 -1.88
CA ILE A 559 -23.26 -18.84 -2.66
C ILE A 559 -22.45 -19.75 -3.58
N PRO A 560 -22.34 -21.06 -3.26
CA PRO A 560 -21.49 -22.00 -4.00
C PRO A 560 -21.89 -22.19 -5.46
N ASN A 561 -23.20 -22.05 -5.79
CA ASN A 561 -23.72 -22.20 -7.15
C ASN A 561 -23.46 -20.97 -8.04
N ALA A 562 -23.17 -19.80 -7.45
CA ALA A 562 -22.83 -18.59 -8.21
C ALA A 562 -21.39 -18.68 -8.74
N SER A 563 -21.26 -19.08 -10.01
CA SER A 563 -19.98 -19.35 -10.67
C SER A 563 -19.51 -18.24 -11.61
N VAL A 564 -20.35 -17.27 -11.92
CA VAL A 564 -20.05 -16.18 -12.84
C VAL A 564 -20.15 -14.83 -12.13
N MET A 565 -19.10 -14.03 -12.24
CA MET A 565 -19.04 -12.63 -11.78
C MET A 565 -18.84 -11.71 -12.98
N ILE A 566 -19.74 -10.78 -13.21
CA ILE A 566 -19.61 -9.74 -14.21
C ILE A 566 -19.43 -8.42 -13.48
N ILE A 567 -18.39 -7.68 -13.81
CA ILE A 567 -18.10 -6.38 -13.22
C ILE A 567 -18.20 -5.33 -14.33
N GLU A 568 -19.25 -4.55 -14.27
CA GLU A 568 -19.53 -3.46 -15.21
C GLU A 568 -18.66 -2.24 -14.90
N SER A 569 -18.22 -1.54 -15.96
CA SER A 569 -17.33 -0.37 -15.84
C SER A 569 -16.12 -0.65 -14.93
N SER A 570 -15.46 -1.79 -15.13
CA SER A 570 -14.39 -2.30 -14.28
C SER A 570 -13.21 -1.33 -14.14
N GLU A 571 -13.02 -0.40 -15.07
CA GLU A 571 -12.03 0.67 -15.01
C GLU A 571 -12.24 1.65 -13.84
N ARG A 572 -13.44 1.70 -13.27
CA ARG A 572 -13.79 2.58 -12.15
C ARG A 572 -13.46 1.95 -10.78
N PHE A 573 -13.19 0.67 -10.73
CA PHE A 573 -12.85 -0.04 -9.50
C PHE A 573 -11.36 0.00 -9.19
N GLY A 574 -11.01 0.01 -7.91
CA GLY A 574 -9.66 -0.27 -7.45
C GLY A 574 -9.32 -1.76 -7.58
N LEU A 575 -8.01 -2.10 -7.69
CA LEU A 575 -7.57 -3.48 -7.80
C LEU A 575 -8.01 -4.36 -6.62
N SER A 576 -7.93 -3.83 -5.40
CA SER A 576 -8.39 -4.54 -4.20
C SER A 576 -9.87 -4.86 -4.25
N GLN A 577 -10.71 -3.94 -4.76
CA GLN A 577 -12.16 -4.16 -4.92
C GLN A 577 -12.45 -5.22 -5.99
N LEU A 578 -11.81 -5.12 -7.16
CA LEU A 578 -11.94 -6.12 -8.22
C LEU A 578 -11.57 -7.52 -7.72
N HIS A 579 -10.49 -7.61 -6.93
CA HIS A 579 -10.06 -8.88 -6.35
C HIS A 579 -11.05 -9.44 -5.33
N GLN A 580 -11.62 -8.60 -4.46
CA GLN A 580 -12.65 -9.01 -3.50
C GLN A 580 -13.93 -9.50 -4.20
N LEU A 581 -14.39 -8.78 -5.23
CA LEU A 581 -15.53 -9.17 -6.05
C LEU A 581 -15.27 -10.50 -6.77
N ARG A 582 -14.11 -10.65 -7.42
CA ARG A 582 -13.72 -11.92 -8.02
C ARG A 582 -13.74 -13.08 -7.02
N GLY A 583 -13.28 -12.85 -5.80
CA GLY A 583 -13.27 -13.85 -4.72
C GLY A 583 -14.66 -14.29 -4.24
N ARG A 584 -15.76 -13.67 -4.72
CA ARG A 584 -17.14 -14.10 -4.42
C ARG A 584 -17.57 -15.31 -5.22
N VAL A 585 -16.92 -15.60 -6.33
CA VAL A 585 -17.08 -16.84 -7.10
C VAL A 585 -15.90 -17.80 -6.84
N GLY A 586 -15.95 -19.02 -7.37
CA GLY A 586 -14.90 -20.02 -7.17
C GLY A 586 -14.96 -20.75 -5.81
N ARG A 587 -16.16 -20.86 -5.24
CA ARG A 587 -16.40 -21.50 -3.93
C ARG A 587 -17.09 -22.87 -4.03
N GLY A 588 -17.58 -23.20 -5.22
CA GLY A 588 -18.17 -24.50 -5.54
C GLY A 588 -17.24 -25.42 -6.33
N ILE A 589 -17.77 -26.58 -6.72
CA ILE A 589 -17.06 -27.60 -7.51
C ILE A 589 -16.97 -27.25 -9.01
N HIS A 590 -17.67 -26.22 -9.45
CA HIS A 590 -17.78 -25.81 -10.86
C HIS A 590 -16.69 -24.82 -11.25
N LYS A 591 -16.35 -24.77 -12.55
CA LYS A 591 -15.49 -23.74 -13.10
C LYS A 591 -16.13 -22.37 -12.88
N SER A 592 -15.34 -21.39 -12.52
CA SER A 592 -15.81 -20.06 -12.23
C SER A 592 -15.13 -19.02 -13.10
N TYR A 593 -15.90 -17.98 -13.43
CA TYR A 593 -15.51 -16.97 -14.39
C TYR A 593 -15.69 -15.57 -13.80
N CYS A 594 -14.75 -14.68 -14.08
CA CYS A 594 -14.87 -13.26 -13.79
C CYS A 594 -14.70 -12.44 -15.08
N ILE A 595 -15.73 -11.75 -15.49
CA ILE A 595 -15.74 -10.95 -16.73
C ILE A 595 -15.68 -9.49 -16.34
N LEU A 596 -14.59 -8.82 -16.74
CA LEU A 596 -14.38 -7.39 -16.53
C LEU A 596 -14.88 -6.64 -17.77
N MET A 597 -15.98 -5.91 -17.64
CA MET A 597 -16.54 -5.08 -18.71
C MET A 597 -15.96 -3.67 -18.63
N SER A 598 -15.64 -3.06 -19.76
CA SER A 598 -15.16 -1.67 -19.80
C SER A 598 -15.54 -0.95 -21.08
N GLY A 599 -15.56 0.39 -21.01
CA GLY A 599 -15.66 1.25 -22.17
C GLY A 599 -14.43 1.16 -23.10
N SER A 600 -14.56 1.68 -24.32
CA SER A 600 -13.48 1.64 -25.34
C SER A 600 -12.27 2.52 -25.01
N LYS A 601 -12.46 3.59 -24.22
CA LYS A 601 -11.40 4.55 -23.87
C LYS A 601 -10.91 4.29 -22.44
N LEU A 602 -9.74 3.67 -22.31
CA LEU A 602 -9.12 3.37 -21.03
C LEU A 602 -7.86 4.22 -20.81
N SER A 603 -7.69 4.73 -19.60
CA SER A 603 -6.43 5.33 -19.15
C SER A 603 -5.33 4.26 -19.06
N ASN A 604 -4.06 4.68 -19.04
CA ASN A 604 -2.95 3.74 -18.87
C ASN A 604 -3.02 2.98 -17.54
N GLU A 605 -3.44 3.65 -16.49
CA GLU A 605 -3.61 3.04 -15.17
C GLU A 605 -4.75 1.99 -15.17
N SER A 606 -5.89 2.30 -15.81
CA SER A 606 -7.01 1.36 -15.93
C SER A 606 -6.62 0.13 -16.76
N LYS A 607 -5.87 0.32 -17.85
CA LYS A 607 -5.31 -0.78 -18.63
C LYS A 607 -4.41 -1.68 -17.80
N LEU A 608 -3.53 -1.09 -16.97
CA LEU A 608 -2.63 -1.83 -16.12
C LEU A 608 -3.40 -2.60 -15.04
N ARG A 609 -4.41 -1.99 -14.40
CA ARG A 609 -5.28 -2.66 -13.42
C ARG A 609 -6.01 -3.86 -14.01
N ILE A 610 -6.68 -3.69 -15.15
CA ILE A 610 -7.39 -4.77 -15.83
C ILE A 610 -6.44 -5.88 -16.24
N LYS A 611 -5.28 -5.53 -16.81
CA LYS A 611 -4.23 -6.48 -17.19
C LYS A 611 -3.76 -7.30 -15.99
N THR A 612 -3.46 -6.65 -14.86
CA THR A 612 -3.07 -7.33 -13.62
C THR A 612 -4.13 -8.36 -13.18
N MET A 613 -5.40 -7.99 -13.23
CA MET A 613 -6.50 -8.89 -12.85
C MET A 613 -6.63 -10.10 -13.77
N THR A 614 -6.31 -9.97 -15.05
CA THR A 614 -6.38 -11.07 -16.02
C THR A 614 -5.15 -11.99 -15.98
N GLU A 615 -3.99 -11.49 -15.53
CA GLU A 615 -2.73 -12.23 -15.51
C GLU A 615 -2.51 -13.06 -14.23
N THR A 616 -3.12 -12.66 -13.12
CA THR A 616 -2.88 -13.35 -11.83
C THR A 616 -4.14 -13.49 -10.97
N ASN A 617 -4.22 -14.62 -10.28
CA ASN A 617 -5.20 -14.89 -9.23
C ASN A 617 -4.63 -14.63 -7.82
N ASN A 618 -3.33 -14.39 -7.69
CA ASN A 618 -2.68 -14.18 -6.40
C ASN A 618 -2.99 -12.79 -5.84
N GLY A 619 -3.77 -12.72 -4.74
CA GLY A 619 -4.17 -11.48 -4.10
C GLY A 619 -3.00 -10.65 -3.57
N PHE A 620 -1.89 -11.25 -3.14
CA PHE A 620 -0.71 -10.53 -2.67
C PHE A 620 -0.02 -9.79 -3.82
N LEU A 621 0.13 -10.43 -4.98
CA LEU A 621 0.67 -9.78 -6.19
C LEU A 621 -0.23 -8.65 -6.68
N ILE A 622 -1.55 -8.84 -6.60
CA ILE A 622 -2.53 -7.80 -6.95
C ILE A 622 -2.38 -6.60 -6.01
N ALA A 623 -2.23 -6.84 -4.71
CA ALA A 623 -2.04 -5.77 -3.73
C ALA A 623 -0.70 -5.02 -3.92
N GLU A 624 0.37 -5.72 -4.29
CA GLU A 624 1.65 -5.11 -4.64
C GLU A 624 1.50 -4.20 -5.88
N LYS A 625 0.80 -4.66 -6.90
CA LYS A 625 0.51 -3.85 -8.11
C LYS A 625 -0.42 -2.68 -7.83
N ASP A 626 -1.42 -2.85 -6.96
CA ASP A 626 -2.29 -1.73 -6.52
C ASP A 626 -1.46 -0.63 -5.84
N LEU A 627 -0.52 -1.04 -4.99
CA LEU A 627 0.41 -0.14 -4.30
C LEU A 627 1.36 0.58 -5.28
N GLU A 628 1.90 -0.13 -6.29
CA GLU A 628 2.73 0.47 -7.34
C GLU A 628 1.97 1.53 -8.15
N ILE A 629 0.70 1.27 -8.48
CA ILE A 629 -0.13 2.18 -9.30
C ILE A 629 -0.53 3.44 -8.51
N ARG A 630 -0.98 3.27 -7.27
CA ARG A 630 -1.46 4.38 -6.43
C ARG A 630 -0.32 5.20 -5.81
N GLY A 631 0.86 4.58 -5.63
CA GLY A 631 1.93 5.15 -4.84
C GLY A 631 1.70 5.05 -3.32
N PRO A 632 2.76 5.27 -2.50
CA PRO A 632 2.69 5.08 -1.04
C PRO A 632 1.79 6.08 -0.31
N GLY A 633 1.49 7.24 -0.91
CA GLY A 633 0.73 8.33 -0.27
C GLY A 633 -0.76 8.05 -0.07
N ASP A 634 -1.39 7.34 -1.02
CA ASP A 634 -2.85 7.15 -1.02
C ASP A 634 -3.32 5.98 -0.13
N ILE A 635 -2.45 4.97 0.10
CA ILE A 635 -2.84 3.78 0.88
C ILE A 635 -2.71 4.01 2.38
N MET A 636 -1.79 4.86 2.79
CA MET A 636 -1.65 5.25 4.19
C MET A 636 -2.71 6.26 4.65
N GLY A 637 -3.76 6.44 3.88
CA GLY A 637 -4.95 7.26 4.09
C GLY A 637 -4.73 8.40 5.08
N THR A 638 -4.87 9.61 4.65
CA THR A 638 -4.64 10.88 5.37
C THR A 638 -5.33 11.01 6.74
N GLN A 639 -6.01 9.95 7.24
CA GLN A 639 -6.83 10.03 8.45
C GLN A 639 -6.61 8.90 9.49
N GLN A 640 -5.86 7.83 9.24
CA GLN A 640 -5.82 6.71 10.21
C GLN A 640 -4.46 6.31 10.77
N SER A 641 -3.34 6.72 10.18
CA SER A 641 -2.01 6.49 10.77
C SER A 641 -1.05 7.55 10.26
N GLY A 642 -0.30 8.14 11.15
CA GLY A 642 0.71 9.12 10.81
C GLY A 642 1.65 8.60 9.75
N VAL A 643 1.72 9.34 8.67
CA VAL A 643 2.55 9.02 7.51
C VAL A 643 4.00 8.89 7.98
N ILE A 644 4.57 7.70 7.84
CA ILE A 644 6.02 7.52 8.00
C ILE A 644 6.67 8.22 6.81
N THR A 645 7.18 9.42 7.03
CA THR A 645 7.89 10.18 6.01
C THR A 645 9.31 9.64 5.89
N LEU A 646 9.56 8.80 4.90
CA LEU A 646 10.89 8.35 4.53
C LEU A 646 11.53 9.41 3.61
N LYS A 647 12.84 9.63 3.77
CA LYS A 647 13.58 10.65 3.01
C LYS A 647 14.17 10.11 1.71
N ILE A 648 14.61 8.85 1.72
CA ILE A 648 15.27 8.22 0.57
C ILE A 648 14.74 6.82 0.27
N ALA A 649 14.33 6.07 1.29
CA ALA A 649 13.77 4.74 1.10
C ALA A 649 12.30 4.82 0.68
N ASP A 650 11.87 3.81 -0.07
CA ASP A 650 10.50 3.61 -0.48
C ASP A 650 10.04 2.21 -0.07
N LEU A 651 8.91 2.10 0.64
CA LEU A 651 8.44 0.82 1.19
C LEU A 651 8.00 -0.17 0.11
N ILE A 652 7.79 0.30 -1.11
CA ILE A 652 7.34 -0.50 -2.24
C ILE A 652 8.53 -1.02 -3.03
N SER A 653 9.38 -0.09 -3.49
CA SER A 653 10.51 -0.43 -4.35
C SER A 653 11.69 -1.06 -3.59
N ASP A 654 11.78 -0.84 -2.27
CA ASP A 654 12.90 -1.28 -1.44
C ASP A 654 12.55 -2.46 -0.51
N GLN A 655 11.63 -3.33 -0.94
CA GLN A 655 11.14 -4.47 -0.13
C GLN A 655 12.27 -5.39 0.35
N GLU A 656 13.22 -5.73 -0.50
CA GLU A 656 14.35 -6.58 -0.14
C GLU A 656 15.20 -5.98 0.97
N ILE A 657 15.49 -4.66 0.86
CA ILE A 657 16.26 -3.93 1.88
C ILE A 657 15.46 -3.89 3.19
N LEU A 658 14.15 -3.67 3.12
CA LEU A 658 13.27 -3.64 4.29
C LEU A 658 13.23 -4.99 5.03
N ILE A 659 13.04 -6.09 4.31
CA ILE A 659 13.03 -7.45 4.87
C ILE A 659 14.36 -7.73 5.56
N TYR A 660 15.46 -7.37 4.92
CA TYR A 660 16.79 -7.57 5.45
C TYR A 660 17.06 -6.69 6.69
N ALA A 661 16.69 -5.42 6.64
CA ALA A 661 16.77 -4.49 7.78
C ALA A 661 15.97 -5.00 8.98
N ARG A 662 14.78 -5.56 8.77
CA ARG A 662 13.97 -6.19 9.82
C ARG A 662 14.65 -7.41 10.41
N LYS A 663 15.26 -8.27 9.59
CA LYS A 663 16.01 -9.43 10.07
C LYS A 663 17.18 -9.00 10.96
N CYS A 664 17.94 -7.98 10.55
CA CYS A 664 19.02 -7.41 11.34
C CYS A 664 18.50 -6.80 12.65
N ALA A 665 17.46 -5.97 12.59
CA ALA A 665 16.87 -5.35 13.77
C ALA A 665 16.34 -6.39 14.76
N LYS A 666 15.69 -7.47 14.29
CA LYS A 666 15.23 -8.57 15.14
C LYS A 666 16.41 -9.29 15.82
N LYS A 667 17.47 -9.62 15.07
CA LYS A 667 18.69 -10.24 15.63
C LYS A 667 19.29 -9.37 16.72
N ILE A 668 19.47 -8.07 16.44
CA ILE A 668 20.03 -7.11 17.39
C ILE A 668 19.20 -7.06 18.69
N LEU A 669 17.87 -6.93 18.58
CA LEU A 669 16.99 -6.82 19.75
C LEU A 669 16.78 -8.14 20.49
N THR A 670 17.03 -9.29 19.85
CA THR A 670 17.07 -10.59 20.53
C THR A 670 18.30 -10.71 21.41
N ASP A 671 19.46 -10.25 20.91
CA ASP A 671 20.73 -10.33 21.62
C ASP A 671 20.88 -9.19 22.65
N ASP A 672 20.30 -8.03 22.39
CA ASP A 672 20.44 -6.80 23.18
C ASP A 672 19.17 -5.95 23.09
N LYS A 673 18.17 -6.31 23.89
CA LYS A 673 16.84 -5.72 23.90
C LYS A 673 16.83 -4.20 24.07
N ASP A 674 17.72 -3.67 24.92
CA ASP A 674 17.76 -2.25 25.25
C ASP A 674 18.90 -1.49 24.55
N LEU A 675 19.67 -2.17 23.69
CA LEU A 675 20.83 -1.63 22.97
C LEU A 675 21.94 -1.12 23.90
N LEU A 676 22.09 -1.72 25.08
CA LEU A 676 23.05 -1.30 26.11
C LEU A 676 24.44 -1.86 25.88
N ASN A 677 24.61 -2.88 25.06
CA ASN A 677 25.89 -3.44 24.73
C ASN A 677 26.77 -2.37 24.04
N SER A 678 28.03 -2.28 24.39
CA SER A 678 29.01 -1.32 23.86
C SER A 678 29.08 -1.33 22.33
N LYS A 679 28.99 -2.52 21.71
CA LYS A 679 28.92 -2.67 20.24
C LYS A 679 27.74 -1.96 19.59
N ASN A 680 26.63 -1.76 20.31
CA ASN A 680 25.41 -1.12 19.83
C ASN A 680 25.27 0.35 20.25
N SER A 681 26.29 0.94 20.87
CA SER A 681 26.25 2.31 21.38
C SER A 681 25.91 3.36 20.31
N LYS A 682 26.31 3.15 19.05
CA LYS A 682 25.97 4.02 17.90
C LYS A 682 24.47 3.97 17.61
N LEU A 683 23.87 2.76 17.63
CA LEU A 683 22.42 2.56 17.45
C LEU A 683 21.63 3.21 18.57
N LEU A 684 22.03 3.01 19.84
CA LEU A 684 21.32 3.58 20.99
C LEU A 684 21.30 5.12 20.95
N LYS A 685 22.45 5.76 20.66
CA LYS A 685 22.53 7.22 20.55
C LYS A 685 21.63 7.76 19.47
N THR A 686 21.62 7.13 18.31
CA THR A 686 20.80 7.53 17.17
C THR A 686 19.32 7.26 17.44
N TYR A 687 18.98 6.09 17.97
CA TYR A 687 17.62 5.73 18.37
C TYR A 687 17.03 6.73 19.36
N ASN A 688 17.77 7.08 20.42
CA ASN A 688 17.31 8.06 21.41
C ASN A 688 17.13 9.47 20.84
N HIS A 689 17.94 9.84 19.83
CA HIS A 689 17.77 11.12 19.14
C HIS A 689 16.51 11.14 18.28
N ILE A 690 16.25 10.07 17.54
CA ILE A 690 15.06 9.93 16.69
C ILE A 690 13.78 9.85 17.56
N SER A 691 13.80 9.09 18.65
CA SER A 691 12.64 8.90 19.53
C SER A 691 12.28 10.14 20.36
N LYS A 692 13.18 11.09 20.58
CA LYS A 692 12.89 12.38 21.24
C LYS A 692 12.18 13.37 20.33
N ASN A 693 12.37 13.28 19.02
CA ASN A 693 11.66 14.08 18.04
C ASN A 693 10.28 13.44 17.82
N LYS A 694 9.25 14.01 18.45
CA LYS A 694 7.87 13.49 18.56
C LYS A 694 7.18 13.14 17.23
N ASP A 695 7.74 13.47 16.09
CA ASP A 695 7.07 13.34 14.78
C ASP A 695 6.82 11.90 14.33
N LEU A 696 7.61 10.92 14.81
CA LEU A 696 7.38 9.50 14.49
C LEU A 696 6.46 8.78 15.49
N TRP A 697 6.25 9.33 16.70
CA TRP A 697 5.53 8.64 17.79
C TRP A 697 4.09 9.10 17.99
N SER A 698 3.75 10.31 17.58
CA SER A 698 2.39 10.84 17.72
C SER A 698 1.38 10.17 16.78
N TYR A 699 1.85 9.34 15.85
CA TYR A 699 1.06 8.78 14.77
C TYR A 699 0.95 7.25 14.75
N ILE A 700 1.63 6.55 15.65
CA ILE A 700 1.54 5.08 15.80
C ILE A 700 0.87 4.72 17.14
N GLY A 701 -0.07 5.56 17.58
CA GLY A 701 -0.86 5.39 18.80
C GLY A 701 -2.11 4.56 18.59
#